data_85a9a62246025cd6f407de4aa826ce6e
#
_entry.id   85a9a62246025cd6f407de4aa826ce6e
#
_cell.length_a   1.000
_cell.length_b   1.000
_cell.length_c   1.000
_cell.angle_alpha   90.00
_cell.angle_beta   90.00
_cell.angle_gamma   90.00
#
_symmetry.space_group_name_H-M   'P 1'
#
loop_
_entity.id
_entity.type
_entity.pdbx_description
1 polymer ?
#
loop_
_entity_poly.entity_id
_entity_poly.type
_entity_poly.pdbx_seq_one_letter_code
_entity_poly.pdbx_strand_id
1 'polypeptide(L)'
;MKFILPASSDSCCLPTFIKWMGSGKKAAYILLLMQLLCISAYSQTRVSGVVRDSKGESVSGVSIKLKDVAGGTTSDQNGKYLISIPANAVLVFSIIGYLPQEVRVSGRTTIDVVMASAATSLDEVTVVGYGTQKKTSLTSAVADIKGEDLNKRSVADVQQSLQGLTPGVTVIDGGGGPGKSEVSIRVRGVTTLSGNDPLVIIDGIEQPLKDIDPADIETLTVLKDAASTAIYGSRAANGVVLVTTKRGKGNKLSVNLNSYFAEQKAIFHPKQIGMEDYMHLQNVAYTNAGAPAPFPEDLIQTWVTSTDRVKYPLVNDWINVMFSPALQQNHTLSISGGSEKIKTLLSINHFDQDGVIPNSHAQRNGVRFNTDFKVSKKINLSADFNYRIKDYRSPTREQTAIKYMWASSNFAVPRYPDGTYGLSSDGISPLVEAELRGLSHFKDNYGAVNLKGDIQLLKGLKFQTQFGLTFGGLSQKIFTNAYEIRDYYDKNIIRQQVTTNSLTESRDYTQQSTLNNLLTYETSLGEHTFSALAGYSQVAFKYNTLSATRKDFYNNEVQSISQGSLGSRANDGFESAWGLRSYFGRLNYNYAEKYFVEVNARYDGSSRFTGNNRYSFFPSVSGAWRISKEKFWGDLSNIADELKIRGSWGKTGNQSVGLYSYLETLAALDYNFGGTPVQGLYQATLANKDLTWETTIQSNVGVDASFLNGKLGITFDYYKKQTEGILLSLPIPLTLGLNAPPQNAGNVENKGWELAISHKSAINNFHYGIVFNISDVKNKITNLAGTGPYINNEFWVTTIQKEGLPINSFLGYKTLGMFQTQEEVDKYPTLFPGTKPGDLKYMDVNGDGVLNSSDMIPIGSNIPHFTFGLNMNFDYKNFDMNFFLQGVGKSDAMIGEWAGNVPWQSFVMDFQKDYWTPDHTDAKYPRPEAFADKDWVNADFWIVNSAYLKLKNIQLGYTLPSGLTQRAKIQRLRFYIAASNVFTISKVNKWGFDPEFNTSLRSYPQLGLRTVGLNLTF
;
A
#
# COMPACT_ATOMS: atom_id res chain seq x y z
N MET A 1 27.70 -29.20 39.50
CA MET A 1 28.27 -28.96 40.81
C MET A 1 27.13 -28.86 41.82
N LYS A 2 27.09 -29.89 42.71
CA LYS A 2 26.17 -30.02 43.86
C LYS A 2 26.46 -28.95 44.91
N PHE A 3 25.47 -28.62 45.73
CA PHE A 3 25.46 -28.54 47.20
C PHE A 3 24.33 -27.54 47.60
N ILE A 4 23.32 -27.97 48.23
CA ILE A 4 22.92 -28.56 49.51
C ILE A 4 22.09 -27.54 50.30
N LEU A 5 20.84 -27.94 50.57
CA LEU A 5 20.01 -27.46 51.67
C LEU A 5 20.57 -27.91 53.02
N PRO A 6 20.24 -27.24 54.11
CA PRO A 6 19.53 -28.01 55.11
C PRO A 6 18.28 -27.34 55.70
N ALA A 7 17.36 -28.25 56.06
CA ALA A 7 16.22 -28.01 56.90
C ALA A 7 16.57 -28.15 58.38
N SER A 8 15.81 -27.49 59.27
CA SER A 8 15.35 -27.94 60.60
C SER A 8 14.50 -26.83 61.21
N SER A 9 13.26 -27.06 61.47
CA SER A 9 12.51 -27.72 62.52
C SER A 9 12.46 -26.93 63.84
N ASP A 10 11.22 -26.80 64.28
CA ASP A 10 10.71 -26.84 65.64
C ASP A 10 10.36 -25.56 66.38
N SER A 11 9.09 -25.42 66.53
CA SER A 11 8.23 -25.58 67.71
C SER A 11 8.18 -24.46 68.74
N CYS A 12 6.92 -24.10 68.99
CA CYS A 12 6.36 -23.80 70.28
C CYS A 12 6.90 -22.61 71.11
N CYS A 13 6.02 -21.64 71.29
CA CYS A 13 5.65 -21.24 72.64
C CYS A 13 4.52 -20.16 72.65
N LEU A 14 3.31 -20.55 72.81
CA LEU A 14 2.43 -19.86 73.78
C LEU A 14 2.83 -20.36 75.15
N PRO A 15 2.97 -19.58 76.26
CA PRO A 15 1.95 -18.70 76.76
C PRO A 15 2.53 -17.46 77.45
N THR A 16 1.87 -16.31 77.42
CA THR A 16 1.87 -15.29 78.55
C THR A 16 0.89 -14.16 78.19
N PHE A 17 -0.41 -14.49 78.31
CA PHE A 17 -1.42 -13.42 78.29
C PHE A 17 -2.56 -13.69 79.28
N ILE A 18 -2.22 -14.30 80.43
CA ILE A 18 -3.13 -14.41 81.62
C ILE A 18 -2.38 -13.99 82.85
N LYS A 19 -2.22 -12.70 83.02
CA LYS A 19 -1.93 -12.08 84.30
C LYS A 19 -2.06 -10.55 84.17
N TRP A 20 -3.22 -10.05 83.81
CA TRP A 20 -3.53 -8.62 83.98
C TRP A 20 -5.04 -8.39 84.02
N MET A 21 -5.73 -9.08 84.87
CA MET A 21 -7.12 -8.80 85.23
C MET A 21 -7.23 -8.60 86.79
N GLY A 22 -7.01 -7.40 87.22
CA GLY A 22 -7.08 -7.06 88.62
C GLY A 22 -7.33 -5.55 88.80
N SER A 23 -8.48 -5.06 88.44
CA SER A 23 -9.17 -3.92 89.01
C SER A 23 -10.42 -3.55 88.16
N GLY A 24 -11.57 -3.53 88.81
CA GLY A 24 -12.90 -3.31 88.24
C GLY A 24 -13.15 -1.98 87.50
N LYS A 25 -12.14 -1.10 87.35
CA LYS A 25 -12.25 0.15 86.61
C LYS A 25 -11.78 -0.01 85.11
N LYS A 26 -11.01 -1.04 84.83
CA LYS A 26 -10.58 -1.27 83.40
C LYS A 26 -11.58 -2.06 82.58
N ALA A 27 -12.41 -2.88 83.19
CA ALA A 27 -13.52 -3.57 82.51
C ALA A 27 -14.62 -2.62 82.01
N ALA A 28 -14.84 -1.51 82.76
CA ALA A 28 -15.78 -0.48 82.30
C ALA A 28 -15.30 0.34 81.13
N TYR A 29 -13.98 0.57 81.04
CA TYR A 29 -13.39 1.25 79.81
C TYR A 29 -13.41 0.37 78.57
N ILE A 30 -13.24 -0.94 78.73
CA ILE A 30 -13.29 -1.87 77.55
C ILE A 30 -14.72 -2.05 77.10
N LEU A 31 -15.74 -2.09 78.02
CA LEU A 31 -17.15 -2.11 77.68
C LEU A 31 -17.63 -0.79 77.05
N LEU A 32 -17.09 0.35 77.48
CA LEU A 32 -17.40 1.66 76.92
C LEU A 32 -16.72 1.80 75.51
N LEU A 33 -15.54 1.26 75.34
CA LEU A 33 -14.85 1.22 74.04
C LEU A 33 -15.52 0.23 73.04
N MET A 34 -16.02 -0.91 73.52
CA MET A 34 -16.82 -1.84 72.74
C MET A 34 -18.21 -1.24 72.41
N GLN A 35 -18.87 -0.47 73.28
CA GLN A 35 -20.06 0.25 72.91
C GLN A 35 -19.85 1.42 71.99
N LEU A 36 -18.76 2.13 72.04
CA LEU A 36 -18.33 3.13 71.02
C LEU A 36 -17.97 2.52 69.66
N LEU A 37 -17.47 1.31 69.64
CA LEU A 37 -17.23 0.56 68.40
C LEU A 37 -18.50 -0.03 67.76
N CYS A 38 -19.58 -0.25 68.49
CA CYS A 38 -20.87 -0.71 68.02
C CYS A 38 -21.76 0.40 67.43
N ILE A 39 -21.40 1.70 67.55
CA ILE A 39 -22.23 2.82 67.03
C ILE A 39 -21.85 3.19 65.59
N SER A 40 -20.87 2.57 65.02
CA SER A 40 -20.54 2.74 63.60
C SER A 40 -21.20 1.67 62.69
N ALA A 41 -22.43 1.23 62.99
CA ALA A 41 -23.24 0.52 62.03
C ALA A 41 -23.72 1.54 60.98
N TYR A 42 -22.94 1.67 59.89
CA TYR A 42 -23.40 2.37 58.69
C TYR A 42 -24.70 1.73 58.23
N SER A 43 -25.80 2.46 58.32
CA SER A 43 -27.09 2.07 57.74
C SER A 43 -26.93 1.94 56.25
N GLN A 44 -26.83 0.74 55.78
CA GLN A 44 -26.84 0.47 54.32
C GLN A 44 -28.30 0.57 53.84
N THR A 45 -28.54 1.49 52.92
CA THR A 45 -29.82 1.63 52.25
C THR A 45 -29.84 0.74 51.01
N ARG A 46 -30.87 -0.10 50.86
CA ARG A 46 -31.09 -0.85 49.61
C ARG A 46 -31.73 0.07 48.60
N VAL A 47 -31.02 0.27 47.46
CA VAL A 47 -31.48 1.08 46.34
C VAL A 47 -31.79 0.15 45.17
N SER A 48 -33.00 0.28 44.64
CA SER A 48 -33.47 -0.44 43.46
C SER A 48 -33.91 0.54 42.37
N GLY A 49 -34.07 0.09 41.14
CA GLY A 49 -34.60 0.93 40.06
C GLY A 49 -34.51 0.21 38.71
N VAL A 50 -34.95 0.90 37.67
CA VAL A 50 -34.92 0.41 36.31
C VAL A 50 -34.07 1.36 35.47
N VAL A 51 -33.15 0.78 34.69
CA VAL A 51 -32.36 1.53 33.70
C VAL A 51 -33.04 1.41 32.36
N ARG A 52 -33.35 2.54 31.74
CA ARG A 52 -33.98 2.65 30.41
C ARG A 52 -33.12 3.48 29.49
N ASP A 53 -33.35 3.34 28.20
CA ASP A 53 -32.78 4.27 27.21
C ASP A 53 -33.70 5.49 27.00
N SER A 54 -33.28 6.42 26.13
CA SER A 54 -34.05 7.61 25.75
C SER A 54 -35.38 7.32 25.04
N LYS A 55 -35.59 6.07 24.58
CA LYS A 55 -36.83 5.59 23.94
C LYS A 55 -37.75 4.86 24.91
N GLY A 56 -37.31 4.72 26.17
CA GLY A 56 -38.07 4.03 27.24
C GLY A 56 -37.86 2.52 27.28
N GLU A 57 -36.97 1.96 26.42
CA GLU A 57 -36.64 0.53 26.43
C GLU A 57 -35.70 0.19 27.59
N SER A 58 -35.87 -1.00 28.18
CA SER A 58 -35.03 -1.45 29.29
C SER A 58 -33.64 -1.83 28.86
N VAL A 59 -32.60 -1.30 29.52
CA VAL A 59 -31.21 -1.57 29.19
C VAL A 59 -30.61 -2.61 30.15
N SER A 60 -30.30 -3.80 29.65
CA SER A 60 -29.70 -4.88 30.44
C SER A 60 -28.17 -4.78 30.46
N GLY A 61 -27.53 -5.31 31.52
CA GLY A 61 -26.05 -5.36 31.60
C GLY A 61 -25.39 -4.03 31.95
N VAL A 62 -26.11 -2.99 32.32
CA VAL A 62 -25.55 -1.72 32.80
C VAL A 62 -24.76 -1.98 34.06
N SER A 63 -23.50 -1.61 34.09
CA SER A 63 -22.66 -1.64 35.32
C SER A 63 -23.01 -0.48 36.21
N ILE A 64 -23.47 -0.76 37.44
CA ILE A 64 -23.80 0.20 38.46
C ILE A 64 -22.77 0.10 39.61
N LYS A 65 -21.92 1.11 39.74
CA LYS A 65 -20.80 1.15 40.69
C LYS A 65 -20.93 2.32 41.63
N LEU A 66 -20.41 2.19 42.86
CA LEU A 66 -20.19 3.34 43.72
C LEU A 66 -18.99 4.15 43.17
N LYS A 67 -19.12 5.48 43.19
CA LYS A 67 -18.00 6.35 42.85
C LYS A 67 -16.90 6.20 43.89
N ASP A 68 -15.66 5.99 43.44
CA ASP A 68 -14.43 5.88 44.24
C ASP A 68 -14.37 4.70 45.25
N VAL A 69 -15.26 3.71 45.16
CA VAL A 69 -15.28 2.53 46.02
C VAL A 69 -15.36 1.25 45.18
N ALA A 70 -14.60 0.22 45.57
CA ALA A 70 -14.68 -1.09 44.92
C ALA A 70 -16.00 -1.80 45.31
N GLY A 71 -16.85 -2.06 44.33
CA GLY A 71 -18.11 -2.77 44.44
C GLY A 71 -19.18 -2.24 43.50
N GLY A 72 -20.15 -3.08 43.13
CA GLY A 72 -21.20 -2.72 42.17
C GLY A 72 -22.13 -3.89 41.87
N THR A 73 -23.13 -3.63 41.03
CA THR A 73 -24.09 -4.59 40.51
C THR A 73 -24.29 -4.36 39.00
N THR A 74 -25.07 -5.20 38.35
CA THR A 74 -25.46 -5.01 36.95
C THR A 74 -26.98 -5.09 36.82
N SER A 75 -27.52 -4.37 35.83
CA SER A 75 -28.96 -4.48 35.54
C SER A 75 -29.29 -5.84 34.86
N ASP A 76 -30.44 -6.39 35.19
CA ASP A 76 -30.96 -7.65 34.59
C ASP A 76 -31.57 -7.44 33.21
N GLN A 77 -32.14 -8.50 32.61
CA GLN A 77 -32.75 -8.46 31.26
C GLN A 77 -33.90 -7.45 31.13
N ASN A 78 -34.55 -7.08 32.24
CA ASN A 78 -35.62 -6.07 32.31
C ASN A 78 -35.12 -4.69 32.74
N GLY A 79 -33.80 -4.48 32.76
CA GLY A 79 -33.17 -3.24 33.20
C GLY A 79 -33.19 -3.00 34.72
N LYS A 80 -33.70 -3.94 35.52
CA LYS A 80 -33.83 -3.79 36.98
C LYS A 80 -32.48 -4.03 37.66
N TYR A 81 -32.20 -3.26 38.69
CA TYR A 81 -31.00 -3.44 39.54
C TYR A 81 -31.35 -3.30 41.02
N LEU A 82 -30.51 -3.89 41.86
CA LEU A 82 -30.57 -3.77 43.32
C LEU A 82 -29.13 -3.67 43.89
N ILE A 83 -28.87 -2.66 44.69
CA ILE A 83 -27.56 -2.45 45.32
C ILE A 83 -27.73 -1.95 46.75
N SER A 84 -26.86 -2.42 47.68
CA SER A 84 -26.82 -1.97 49.06
C SER A 84 -25.67 -1.00 49.25
N ILE A 85 -25.96 0.24 49.65
CA ILE A 85 -25.00 1.36 49.67
C ILE A 85 -25.29 2.36 50.79
N PRO A 86 -24.34 3.21 51.18
CA PRO A 86 -24.57 4.32 52.06
C PRO A 86 -25.60 5.32 51.50
N ALA A 87 -26.45 5.91 52.38
CA ALA A 87 -27.55 6.79 51.99
C ALA A 87 -27.13 8.03 51.16
N ASN A 88 -25.89 8.50 51.29
CA ASN A 88 -25.36 9.66 50.57
C ASN A 88 -24.39 9.28 49.42
N ALA A 89 -24.39 8.03 49.00
CA ALA A 89 -23.51 7.56 47.93
C ALA A 89 -23.83 8.17 46.54
N VAL A 90 -22.86 8.18 45.65
CA VAL A 90 -23.04 8.49 44.24
C VAL A 90 -22.90 7.20 43.43
N LEU A 91 -23.94 6.87 42.68
CA LEU A 91 -23.94 5.73 41.74
C LEU A 91 -23.50 6.17 40.37
N VAL A 92 -22.63 5.39 39.76
CA VAL A 92 -22.16 5.56 38.36
C VAL A 92 -22.74 4.44 37.54
N PHE A 93 -23.59 4.79 36.58
CA PHE A 93 -24.18 3.90 35.59
C PHE A 93 -23.37 3.95 34.32
N SER A 94 -22.88 2.80 33.81
CA SER A 94 -22.08 2.75 32.58
C SER A 94 -22.30 1.46 31.84
N ILE A 95 -22.43 1.57 30.49
CA ILE A 95 -22.48 0.47 29.56
C ILE A 95 -21.97 0.96 28.21
N ILE A 96 -21.42 0.06 27.39
CA ILE A 96 -20.93 0.39 26.04
C ILE A 96 -22.11 0.88 25.19
N GLY A 97 -21.93 2.02 24.53
CA GLY A 97 -22.95 2.65 23.67
C GLY A 97 -23.82 3.70 24.36
N TYR A 98 -23.59 3.97 25.65
CA TYR A 98 -24.31 5.01 26.40
C TYR A 98 -23.34 5.91 27.16
N LEU A 99 -23.76 7.17 27.40
CA LEU A 99 -22.97 8.10 28.21
C LEU A 99 -23.02 7.68 29.69
N PRO A 100 -21.89 7.60 30.39
CA PRO A 100 -21.89 7.33 31.82
C PRO A 100 -22.69 8.40 32.57
N GLN A 101 -23.54 7.98 33.50
CA GLN A 101 -24.38 8.88 34.27
C GLN A 101 -24.11 8.73 35.78
N GLU A 102 -23.88 9.84 36.47
CA GLU A 102 -23.69 9.87 37.91
C GLU A 102 -24.98 10.33 38.58
N VAL A 103 -25.46 9.57 39.55
CA VAL A 103 -26.69 9.89 40.31
C VAL A 103 -26.42 9.83 41.80
N ARG A 104 -26.64 10.93 42.49
CA ARG A 104 -26.59 10.95 43.97
C ARG A 104 -27.82 10.27 44.54
N VAL A 105 -27.61 9.38 45.48
CA VAL A 105 -28.70 8.61 46.12
C VAL A 105 -29.56 9.49 46.99
N SER A 106 -28.98 10.35 47.81
CA SER A 106 -29.68 11.33 48.69
C SER A 106 -30.83 10.71 49.48
N GLY A 107 -30.62 9.49 50.04
CA GLY A 107 -31.62 8.79 50.85
C GLY A 107 -32.77 8.11 50.07
N ARG A 108 -32.76 8.16 48.73
CA ARG A 108 -33.79 7.50 47.90
C ARG A 108 -33.58 5.99 47.87
N THR A 109 -34.67 5.23 47.96
CA THR A 109 -34.68 3.76 47.89
C THR A 109 -35.00 3.25 46.47
N THR A 110 -35.56 4.11 45.61
CA THR A 110 -35.84 3.79 44.20
C THR A 110 -35.27 4.90 43.32
N ILE A 111 -34.46 4.51 42.32
CA ILE A 111 -33.82 5.44 41.39
C ILE A 111 -33.89 4.84 39.99
N ASP A 112 -34.81 5.35 39.18
CA ASP A 112 -34.87 5.01 37.75
C ASP A 112 -33.93 5.94 36.98
N VAL A 113 -33.19 5.36 36.00
CA VAL A 113 -32.19 6.09 35.26
C VAL A 113 -32.45 5.94 33.75
N VAL A 114 -32.47 7.06 33.04
CA VAL A 114 -32.55 7.08 31.60
C VAL A 114 -31.14 7.33 31.03
N MET A 115 -30.56 6.33 30.43
CA MET A 115 -29.23 6.42 29.79
C MET A 115 -29.33 7.11 28.43
N ALA A 116 -28.61 8.19 28.25
CA ALA A 116 -28.48 8.83 26.96
C ALA A 116 -27.54 8.01 26.08
N SER A 117 -27.98 7.67 24.85
CA SER A 117 -27.10 7.00 23.86
C SER A 117 -25.85 7.87 23.60
N ALA A 118 -24.69 7.29 23.75
CA ALA A 118 -23.49 7.94 23.28
C ALA A 118 -23.59 8.02 21.74
N ALA A 119 -23.95 9.18 21.22
CA ALA A 119 -23.88 9.44 19.80
C ALA A 119 -22.41 9.26 19.37
N THR A 120 -22.11 8.14 18.72
CA THR A 120 -20.77 7.56 18.52
C THR A 120 -19.90 8.32 17.50
N SER A 121 -20.10 9.62 17.30
CA SER A 121 -19.32 10.35 16.29
C SER A 121 -18.52 11.56 16.81
N LEU A 122 -18.62 11.94 18.08
CA LEU A 122 -18.09 13.22 18.54
C LEU A 122 -16.71 13.18 19.21
N ASP A 123 -16.18 12.01 19.57
CA ASP A 123 -14.88 11.86 20.23
C ASP A 123 -13.87 11.00 19.43
N GLU A 124 -14.09 10.82 18.12
CA GLU A 124 -13.09 10.13 17.27
C GLU A 124 -11.80 10.97 17.21
N VAL A 125 -10.71 10.39 17.71
CA VAL A 125 -9.39 11.02 17.77
C VAL A 125 -8.58 10.53 16.59
N THR A 126 -8.07 11.48 15.80
CA THR A 126 -7.21 11.21 14.64
C THR A 126 -5.76 11.46 14.99
N VAL A 127 -4.86 10.62 14.53
CA VAL A 127 -3.41 10.81 14.62
C VAL A 127 -3.01 11.86 13.59
N VAL A 128 -2.40 12.95 14.05
CA VAL A 128 -1.84 14.01 13.21
C VAL A 128 -0.35 14.14 13.50
N GLY A 129 0.37 14.90 12.70
CA GLY A 129 1.82 15.09 12.88
C GLY A 129 2.23 15.40 14.32
N TYR A 130 2.98 14.48 14.92
CA TYR A 130 3.52 14.56 16.29
C TYR A 130 2.45 14.72 17.41
N GLY A 131 1.24 14.20 17.21
CA GLY A 131 0.19 14.23 18.21
C GLY A 131 -1.13 13.63 17.76
N THR A 132 -2.16 13.83 18.56
CA THR A 132 -3.53 13.41 18.24
C THR A 132 -4.46 14.61 18.38
N GLN A 133 -5.47 14.71 17.53
CA GLN A 133 -6.50 15.74 17.58
C GLN A 133 -7.89 15.12 17.48
N LYS A 134 -8.90 15.76 18.07
CA LYS A 134 -10.29 15.38 17.83
C LYS A 134 -10.62 15.63 16.36
N LYS A 135 -11.32 14.71 15.72
CA LYS A 135 -11.74 14.84 14.31
C LYS A 135 -12.54 16.14 14.04
N THR A 136 -13.34 16.54 15.03
CA THR A 136 -14.09 17.80 14.98
C THR A 136 -13.20 19.05 14.94
N SER A 137 -12.00 19.00 15.52
CA SER A 137 -11.05 20.12 15.60
C SER A 137 -10.10 20.18 14.40
N LEU A 138 -10.12 19.19 13.51
CA LEU A 138 -9.24 19.17 12.32
C LEU A 138 -9.60 20.30 11.36
N THR A 139 -8.59 21.08 10.94
CA THR A 139 -8.69 22.16 9.95
C THR A 139 -8.21 21.75 8.57
N SER A 140 -7.65 20.54 8.46
CA SER A 140 -6.97 20.00 7.28
C SER A 140 -7.67 18.76 6.70
N ALA A 141 -7.35 18.39 5.46
CA ALA A 141 -7.88 17.20 4.79
C ALA A 141 -7.13 15.94 5.22
N VAL A 142 -7.78 15.12 6.03
CA VAL A 142 -7.23 13.87 6.60
C VAL A 142 -8.21 12.73 6.36
N ALA A 143 -7.70 11.54 6.07
CA ALA A 143 -8.50 10.32 5.92
C ALA A 143 -8.00 9.24 6.86
N ASP A 144 -8.88 8.74 7.72
CA ASP A 144 -8.59 7.67 8.68
C ASP A 144 -9.17 6.34 8.19
N ILE A 145 -8.37 5.29 8.28
CA ILE A 145 -8.73 3.91 7.94
C ILE A 145 -8.44 3.07 9.17
N LYS A 146 -9.41 2.30 9.62
CA LYS A 146 -9.23 1.37 10.74
C LYS A 146 -8.47 0.13 10.30
N GLY A 147 -7.59 -0.39 11.15
CA GLY A 147 -6.87 -1.63 10.88
C GLY A 147 -7.78 -2.82 10.62
N GLU A 148 -8.99 -2.83 11.21
CA GLU A 148 -10.00 -3.85 10.97
C GLU A 148 -10.45 -3.88 9.49
N ASP A 149 -10.57 -2.73 8.81
CA ASP A 149 -10.97 -2.66 7.41
C ASP A 149 -9.84 -3.13 6.48
N LEU A 150 -8.59 -2.91 6.86
CA LEU A 150 -7.42 -3.44 6.14
C LEU A 150 -7.35 -4.97 6.22
N ASN A 151 -7.72 -5.55 7.38
CA ASN A 151 -7.71 -6.99 7.63
C ASN A 151 -8.81 -7.79 6.92
N LYS A 152 -9.82 -7.13 6.33
CA LYS A 152 -10.88 -7.80 5.59
C LYS A 152 -10.41 -8.36 4.25
N ARG A 153 -9.22 -8.00 3.80
CA ARG A 153 -8.63 -8.45 2.55
C ARG A 153 -7.42 -9.33 2.80
N SER A 154 -7.40 -10.52 2.20
CA SER A 154 -6.28 -11.45 2.27
C SER A 154 -5.22 -11.07 1.23
N VAL A 155 -4.42 -10.04 1.51
CA VAL A 155 -3.40 -9.51 0.59
C VAL A 155 -2.00 -9.86 1.06
N ALA A 156 -1.05 -9.99 0.13
CA ALA A 156 0.37 -10.17 0.43
C ALA A 156 1.04 -8.88 0.92
N ASP A 157 0.58 -7.73 0.39
CA ASP A 157 1.06 -6.40 0.74
C ASP A 157 -0.10 -5.53 1.25
N VAL A 158 0.06 -4.97 2.44
CA VAL A 158 -0.97 -4.11 3.05
C VAL A 158 -1.31 -2.88 2.20
N GLN A 159 -0.40 -2.41 1.34
CA GLN A 159 -0.67 -1.30 0.43
C GLN A 159 -1.83 -1.61 -0.54
N GLN A 160 -1.98 -2.87 -0.97
CA GLN A 160 -3.12 -3.31 -1.78
C GLN A 160 -4.46 -3.14 -1.05
N SER A 161 -4.46 -3.27 0.30
CA SER A 161 -5.67 -3.06 1.11
C SER A 161 -6.18 -1.62 1.07
N LEU A 162 -5.33 -0.64 0.74
CA LEU A 162 -5.70 0.78 0.69
C LEU A 162 -6.48 1.16 -0.57
N GLN A 163 -6.43 0.32 -1.62
CA GLN A 163 -7.11 0.61 -2.88
C GLN A 163 -8.58 0.96 -2.67
N GLY A 164 -8.98 2.17 -3.12
CA GLY A 164 -10.37 2.62 -3.14
C GLY A 164 -11.02 2.84 -1.76
N LEU A 165 -10.29 2.75 -0.63
CA LEU A 165 -10.85 3.00 0.69
C LEU A 165 -11.02 4.49 1.01
N THR A 166 -10.27 5.37 0.35
CA THR A 166 -10.34 6.81 0.62
C THR A 166 -10.21 7.61 -0.68
N PRO A 167 -10.96 8.72 -0.85
CA PRO A 167 -10.86 9.55 -2.04
C PRO A 167 -9.50 10.27 -2.09
N GLY A 168 -9.01 10.56 -3.30
CA GLY A 168 -7.75 11.27 -3.52
C GLY A 168 -6.49 10.43 -3.25
N VAL A 169 -6.64 9.14 -2.93
CA VAL A 169 -5.54 8.18 -2.82
C VAL A 169 -5.71 7.13 -3.92
N THR A 170 -4.84 7.17 -4.89
CA THR A 170 -4.78 6.18 -5.96
C THR A 170 -3.71 5.16 -5.62
N VAL A 171 -4.09 3.88 -5.57
CA VAL A 171 -3.16 2.77 -5.38
C VAL A 171 -3.16 1.96 -6.66
N ILE A 172 -2.01 1.86 -7.30
CA ILE A 172 -1.82 1.11 -8.54
C ILE A 172 -1.09 -0.18 -8.17
N ASP A 173 -1.71 -1.30 -8.47
CA ASP A 173 -1.11 -2.62 -8.28
C ASP A 173 -0.48 -3.07 -9.60
N GLY A 174 0.82 -2.88 -9.73
CA GLY A 174 1.62 -3.31 -10.88
C GLY A 174 1.83 -4.82 -10.96
N GLY A 175 1.26 -5.59 -10.03
CA GLY A 175 1.51 -7.03 -9.90
C GLY A 175 2.76 -7.31 -9.06
N GLY A 176 3.61 -8.18 -9.55
CA GLY A 176 4.81 -8.65 -8.87
C GLY A 176 4.62 -10.06 -8.30
N GLY A 177 5.64 -10.90 -8.50
CA GLY A 177 5.68 -12.27 -7.99
C GLY A 177 5.83 -12.32 -6.47
N PRO A 178 5.84 -13.52 -5.89
CA PRO A 178 6.03 -13.71 -4.46
C PRO A 178 7.24 -12.94 -3.91
N GLY A 179 7.01 -12.19 -2.85
CA GLY A 179 8.04 -11.35 -2.22
C GLY A 179 8.40 -10.05 -2.97
N LYS A 180 7.93 -9.89 -4.21
CA LYS A 180 8.16 -8.72 -5.07
C LYS A 180 6.83 -7.98 -5.27
N SER A 181 6.54 -6.98 -4.47
CA SER A 181 5.34 -6.16 -4.64
C SER A 181 5.68 -4.88 -5.42
N GLU A 182 4.92 -4.62 -6.48
CA GLU A 182 5.04 -3.43 -7.33
C GLU A 182 3.84 -2.48 -7.12
N VAL A 183 3.40 -2.36 -5.87
CA VAL A 183 2.32 -1.45 -5.50
C VAL A 183 2.87 -0.03 -5.31
N SER A 184 2.24 0.93 -5.95
CA SER A 184 2.55 2.35 -5.78
C SER A 184 1.34 3.12 -5.24
N ILE A 185 1.60 4.03 -4.30
CA ILE A 185 0.58 4.92 -3.70
C ILE A 185 0.79 6.33 -4.24
N ARG A 186 -0.29 6.98 -4.67
CA ARG A 186 -0.30 8.37 -5.11
C ARG A 186 -1.35 9.15 -4.33
N VAL A 187 -0.96 10.28 -3.76
CA VAL A 187 -1.86 11.17 -3.04
C VAL A 187 -2.06 12.44 -3.86
N ARG A 188 -3.30 12.63 -4.35
CA ARG A 188 -3.67 13.80 -5.16
C ARG A 188 -2.87 13.94 -6.46
N GLY A 189 -2.60 12.81 -7.13
CA GLY A 189 -1.97 12.75 -8.46
C GLY A 189 -0.45 12.71 -8.45
N VAL A 190 0.12 12.82 -9.65
CA VAL A 190 1.57 12.82 -9.92
C VAL A 190 2.08 14.25 -9.89
N THR A 191 3.11 14.56 -9.11
CA THR A 191 3.55 15.93 -8.84
C THR A 191 4.94 16.25 -9.34
N THR A 192 5.77 15.23 -9.54
CA THR A 192 7.16 15.37 -9.96
C THR A 192 7.56 14.22 -10.87
N LEU A 193 8.66 14.40 -11.57
CA LEU A 193 9.29 13.34 -12.38
C LEU A 193 10.26 12.47 -11.57
N SER A 194 10.55 12.85 -10.31
CA SER A 194 11.64 12.28 -9.49
C SER A 194 11.18 11.37 -8.34
N GLY A 195 9.97 10.85 -8.36
CA GLY A 195 9.42 9.99 -7.29
C GLY A 195 8.19 10.61 -6.62
N ASN A 196 7.11 9.83 -6.59
CA ASN A 196 5.78 10.32 -6.20
C ASN A 196 5.18 9.56 -5.01
N ASP A 197 5.95 8.68 -4.35
CA ASP A 197 5.46 7.93 -3.20
C ASP A 197 5.33 8.82 -1.97
N PRO A 198 4.27 8.63 -1.15
CA PRO A 198 4.11 9.37 0.09
C PRO A 198 5.15 8.95 1.14
N LEU A 199 5.44 9.85 2.07
CA LEU A 199 6.24 9.51 3.25
C LEU A 199 5.43 8.60 4.18
N VAL A 200 6.00 7.45 4.58
CA VAL A 200 5.36 6.52 5.50
C VAL A 200 6.01 6.61 6.88
N ILE A 201 5.19 6.90 7.89
CA ILE A 201 5.61 7.00 9.30
C ILE A 201 4.85 5.98 10.12
N ILE A 202 5.56 5.03 10.72
CA ILE A 202 5.00 4.00 11.60
C ILE A 202 5.45 4.29 13.03
N ASP A 203 4.50 4.52 13.93
CA ASP A 203 4.73 4.87 15.33
C ASP A 203 5.71 6.04 15.54
N GLY A 204 5.72 6.99 14.59
CA GLY A 204 6.51 8.23 14.64
C GLY A 204 7.89 8.18 14.00
N ILE A 205 8.31 7.04 13.41
CA ILE A 205 9.55 6.90 12.64
C ILE A 205 9.27 6.39 11.24
N GLU A 206 10.11 6.79 10.28
CA GLU A 206 9.98 6.35 8.89
C GLU A 206 10.30 4.86 8.76
N GLN A 207 9.39 4.12 8.12
CA GLN A 207 9.52 2.69 7.87
C GLN A 207 8.77 2.30 6.58
N PRO A 208 9.14 1.22 5.87
CA PRO A 208 8.40 0.72 4.72
C PRO A 208 7.04 0.15 5.14
N LEU A 209 5.97 0.53 4.39
CA LEU A 209 4.61 0.04 4.64
C LEU A 209 4.41 -1.40 4.15
N LYS A 210 5.04 -1.76 3.05
CA LYS A 210 4.74 -2.98 2.25
C LYS A 210 4.76 -4.30 3.02
N ASP A 211 5.58 -4.42 4.05
CA ASP A 211 5.80 -5.71 4.74
C ASP A 211 5.25 -5.75 6.18
N ILE A 212 4.42 -4.77 6.58
CA ILE A 212 3.72 -4.84 7.86
C ILE A 212 2.50 -5.76 7.75
N ASP A 213 2.26 -6.59 8.77
CA ASP A 213 1.03 -7.39 8.81
C ASP A 213 -0.18 -6.47 9.09
N PRO A 214 -1.26 -6.52 8.28
CA PRO A 214 -2.47 -5.75 8.53
C PRO A 214 -3.06 -5.98 9.93
N ALA A 215 -2.87 -7.19 10.51
CA ALA A 215 -3.34 -7.51 11.85
C ALA A 215 -2.64 -6.71 12.96
N ASP A 216 -1.44 -6.17 12.71
CA ASP A 216 -0.69 -5.33 13.65
C ASP A 216 -1.11 -3.86 13.62
N ILE A 217 -1.87 -3.44 12.62
CA ILE A 217 -2.29 -2.04 12.45
C ILE A 217 -3.53 -1.76 13.29
N GLU A 218 -3.49 -0.68 14.08
CA GLU A 218 -4.66 -0.12 14.78
C GLU A 218 -5.39 0.89 13.89
N THR A 219 -4.64 1.87 13.35
CA THR A 219 -5.16 2.89 12.42
C THR A 219 -4.11 3.25 11.38
N LEU A 220 -4.60 3.61 10.19
CA LEU A 220 -3.82 4.22 9.13
C LEU A 220 -4.47 5.54 8.74
N THR A 221 -3.71 6.63 8.82
CA THR A 221 -4.17 7.98 8.53
C THR A 221 -3.41 8.53 7.34
N VAL A 222 -4.11 9.04 6.32
CA VAL A 222 -3.49 9.69 5.16
C VAL A 222 -3.66 11.20 5.26
N LEU A 223 -2.55 11.92 5.36
CA LEU A 223 -2.49 13.39 5.34
C LEU A 223 -2.35 13.83 3.88
N LYS A 224 -3.32 14.62 3.39
CA LYS A 224 -3.45 14.91 1.95
C LYS A 224 -3.14 16.36 1.57
N ASP A 225 -3.27 17.29 2.50
CA ASP A 225 -3.02 18.71 2.23
C ASP A 225 -1.74 19.25 2.88
N ALA A 226 -1.29 20.42 2.43
CA ALA A 226 -0.06 21.01 2.92
C ALA A 226 -0.13 21.40 4.41
N ALA A 227 -1.30 21.73 4.95
CA ALA A 227 -1.42 22.09 6.37
C ALA A 227 -1.15 20.89 7.28
N SER A 228 -1.69 19.72 6.93
CA SER A 228 -1.46 18.48 7.67
C SER A 228 -0.05 17.92 7.46
N THR A 229 0.55 18.13 6.26
CA THR A 229 1.84 17.52 5.89
C THR A 229 3.05 18.43 6.18
N ALA A 230 2.88 19.77 6.28
CA ALA A 230 3.99 20.72 6.46
C ALA A 230 4.83 20.44 7.72
N ILE A 231 4.22 19.91 8.78
CA ILE A 231 4.97 19.53 10.01
C ILE A 231 6.01 18.43 9.74
N TYR A 232 5.84 17.62 8.67
CA TYR A 232 6.82 16.63 8.18
C TYR A 232 7.77 17.19 7.12
N GLY A 233 7.51 18.41 6.62
CA GLY A 233 8.41 19.27 5.84
C GLY A 233 8.79 18.74 4.47
N SER A 234 10.08 18.68 4.25
CA SER A 234 10.74 18.48 2.96
C SER A 234 10.63 17.09 2.34
N ARG A 235 9.88 16.18 2.93
CA ARG A 235 9.62 14.83 2.38
C ARG A 235 8.14 14.54 2.24
N ALA A 236 7.30 15.52 2.54
CA ALA A 236 5.87 15.38 2.63
C ALA A 236 5.10 15.97 1.43
N ALA A 237 5.80 16.41 0.38
CA ALA A 237 5.19 16.99 -0.83
C ALA A 237 4.19 16.03 -1.51
N ASN A 238 4.44 14.73 -1.43
CA ASN A 238 3.59 13.69 -2.02
C ASN A 238 2.54 13.13 -1.04
N GLY A 239 2.31 13.79 0.11
CA GLY A 239 1.45 13.29 1.18
C GLY A 239 2.20 12.47 2.23
N VAL A 240 1.53 12.15 3.32
CA VAL A 240 2.08 11.34 4.42
C VAL A 240 1.08 10.26 4.81
N VAL A 241 1.57 9.04 4.97
CA VAL A 241 0.82 7.91 5.52
C VAL A 241 1.31 7.65 6.94
N LEU A 242 0.45 7.90 7.92
CA LEU A 242 0.72 7.63 9.33
C LEU A 242 0.12 6.30 9.70
N VAL A 243 0.90 5.42 10.27
CA VAL A 243 0.45 4.13 10.79
C VAL A 243 0.67 4.08 12.29
N THR A 244 -0.39 3.77 13.01
CA THR A 244 -0.30 3.44 14.44
C THR A 244 -0.49 1.95 14.59
N THR A 245 0.46 1.29 15.26
CA THR A 245 0.37 -0.14 15.51
C THR A 245 -0.38 -0.43 16.80
N LYS A 246 -0.93 -1.65 16.90
CA LYS A 246 -1.64 -2.12 18.08
C LYS A 246 -0.71 -2.13 19.30
N ARG A 247 -1.28 -1.83 20.47
CA ARG A 247 -0.58 -1.81 21.75
C ARG A 247 -1.30 -2.68 22.78
N GLY A 248 -0.63 -3.00 23.86
CA GLY A 248 -1.24 -3.72 25.00
C GLY A 248 -2.47 -2.98 25.54
N LYS A 249 -3.60 -3.67 25.65
CA LYS A 249 -4.87 -3.15 26.16
C LYS A 249 -5.31 -3.96 27.40
N GLY A 250 -5.88 -3.26 28.39
CA GLY A 250 -6.49 -3.90 29.55
C GLY A 250 -5.48 -4.48 30.56
N ASN A 251 -6.05 -5.04 31.66
CA ASN A 251 -5.28 -5.68 32.75
C ASN A 251 -5.35 -7.21 32.68
N LYS A 252 -6.05 -7.76 31.66
CA LYS A 252 -6.16 -9.21 31.44
C LYS A 252 -5.34 -9.60 30.21
N LEU A 253 -4.77 -10.78 30.26
CA LEU A 253 -4.11 -11.38 29.11
C LEU A 253 -5.16 -11.71 28.04
N SER A 254 -4.89 -11.32 26.78
CA SER A 254 -5.67 -11.67 25.61
C SER A 254 -4.73 -12.28 24.56
N VAL A 255 -5.12 -13.43 24.06
CA VAL A 255 -4.39 -14.14 22.99
C VAL A 255 -5.27 -14.17 21.77
N ASN A 256 -4.78 -13.62 20.65
CA ASN A 256 -5.50 -13.58 19.38
C ASN A 256 -4.72 -14.34 18.32
N LEU A 257 -5.39 -15.24 17.61
CA LEU A 257 -4.87 -15.93 16.43
C LEU A 257 -5.72 -15.55 15.23
N ASN A 258 -5.07 -14.98 14.21
CA ASN A 258 -5.63 -14.79 12.87
C ASN A 258 -4.91 -15.73 11.92
N SER A 259 -5.67 -16.56 11.21
CA SER A 259 -5.10 -17.56 10.31
C SER A 259 -5.95 -17.69 9.06
N TYR A 260 -5.32 -17.73 7.89
CA TYR A 260 -6.01 -18.05 6.65
C TYR A 260 -5.14 -18.87 5.69
N PHE A 261 -5.84 -19.59 4.81
CA PHE A 261 -5.30 -20.24 3.62
C PHE A 261 -6.06 -19.71 2.41
N ALA A 262 -5.35 -19.47 1.32
CA ALA A 262 -5.92 -18.95 0.08
C ALA A 262 -5.33 -19.67 -1.14
N GLU A 263 -6.19 -20.08 -2.07
CA GLU A 263 -5.79 -20.46 -3.42
C GLU A 263 -5.62 -19.20 -4.27
N GLN A 264 -4.50 -19.07 -4.97
CA GLN A 264 -4.20 -18.00 -5.90
C GLN A 264 -4.31 -18.53 -7.33
N LYS A 265 -4.90 -17.72 -8.22
CA LYS A 265 -4.99 -18.04 -9.64
C LYS A 265 -4.88 -16.77 -10.47
N ALA A 266 -4.18 -16.82 -11.61
CA ALA A 266 -4.18 -15.75 -12.61
C ALA A 266 -5.61 -15.53 -13.14
N ILE A 267 -6.09 -14.28 -13.17
CA ILE A 267 -7.50 -13.99 -13.46
C ILE A 267 -7.75 -13.54 -14.90
N PHE A 268 -6.78 -12.98 -15.54
CA PHE A 268 -6.87 -12.53 -16.93
C PHE A 268 -5.68 -13.02 -17.74
N HIS A 269 -5.98 -13.47 -18.93
CA HIS A 269 -5.00 -13.79 -19.97
C HIS A 269 -5.68 -13.77 -21.33
N PRO A 270 -4.99 -13.32 -22.39
CA PRO A 270 -5.48 -13.41 -23.76
C PRO A 270 -5.76 -14.85 -24.17
N LYS A 271 -6.82 -15.04 -24.95
CA LYS A 271 -7.14 -16.34 -25.52
C LYS A 271 -6.31 -16.59 -26.78
N GLN A 272 -5.60 -17.71 -26.80
CA GLN A 272 -4.82 -18.18 -27.94
C GLN A 272 -5.75 -18.83 -28.97
N ILE A 273 -5.44 -18.67 -30.27
CA ILE A 273 -6.17 -19.36 -31.34
C ILE A 273 -5.75 -20.82 -31.48
N GLY A 274 -6.62 -21.65 -32.05
CA GLY A 274 -6.31 -23.03 -32.39
C GLY A 274 -5.26 -23.15 -33.50
N MET A 275 -4.68 -24.34 -33.62
CA MET A 275 -3.60 -24.57 -34.59
C MET A 275 -4.06 -24.41 -36.04
N GLU A 276 -5.26 -24.83 -36.37
CA GLU A 276 -5.84 -24.70 -37.73
C GLU A 276 -5.95 -23.23 -38.11
N ASP A 277 -6.61 -22.41 -37.28
CA ASP A 277 -6.74 -20.96 -37.49
C ASP A 277 -5.35 -20.30 -37.58
N TYR A 278 -4.40 -20.75 -36.76
CA TYR A 278 -3.03 -20.23 -36.76
C TYR A 278 -2.34 -20.49 -38.12
N MET A 279 -2.42 -21.74 -38.65
CA MET A 279 -1.80 -22.08 -39.90
C MET A 279 -2.41 -21.33 -41.10
N HIS A 280 -3.73 -21.20 -41.13
CA HIS A 280 -4.43 -20.39 -42.13
C HIS A 280 -4.01 -18.92 -42.07
N LEU A 281 -3.97 -18.32 -40.86
CA LEU A 281 -3.55 -16.95 -40.70
C LEU A 281 -2.10 -16.71 -41.11
N GLN A 282 -1.20 -17.63 -40.79
CA GLN A 282 0.18 -17.59 -41.25
C GLN A 282 0.29 -17.67 -42.80
N ASN A 283 -0.50 -18.56 -43.42
CA ASN A 283 -0.54 -18.63 -44.89
C ASN A 283 -0.96 -17.31 -45.53
N VAL A 284 -1.97 -16.64 -44.98
CA VAL A 284 -2.41 -15.31 -45.42
C VAL A 284 -1.30 -14.29 -45.22
N ALA A 285 -0.65 -14.28 -44.05
CA ALA A 285 0.41 -13.31 -43.72
C ALA A 285 1.63 -13.45 -44.65
N TYR A 286 2.07 -14.69 -44.95
CA TYR A 286 3.16 -14.96 -45.84
C TYR A 286 2.82 -14.59 -47.29
N THR A 287 1.62 -14.98 -47.77
CA THR A 287 1.14 -14.60 -49.11
C THR A 287 1.07 -13.09 -49.27
N ASN A 288 0.60 -12.37 -48.28
CA ASN A 288 0.57 -10.91 -48.25
C ASN A 288 1.97 -10.29 -48.33
N ALA A 289 2.97 -10.94 -47.76
CA ALA A 289 4.39 -10.55 -47.85
C ALA A 289 5.06 -10.94 -49.18
N GLY A 290 4.33 -11.59 -50.09
CA GLY A 290 4.87 -12.10 -51.34
C GLY A 290 5.73 -13.36 -51.20
N ALA A 291 5.62 -14.06 -50.09
CA ALA A 291 6.29 -15.32 -49.78
C ALA A 291 5.35 -16.53 -49.98
N PRO A 292 5.88 -17.73 -50.25
CA PRO A 292 5.03 -18.93 -50.31
C PRO A 292 4.34 -19.23 -49.00
N ALA A 293 3.08 -19.69 -49.04
CA ALA A 293 2.33 -20.15 -47.89
C ALA A 293 3.07 -21.31 -47.20
N PRO A 294 3.41 -21.18 -45.90
CA PRO A 294 4.24 -22.16 -45.18
C PRO A 294 3.50 -23.48 -44.89
N PHE A 295 2.18 -23.51 -44.92
CA PHE A 295 1.35 -24.66 -44.54
C PHE A 295 0.42 -25.05 -45.70
N PRO A 296 0.79 -26.02 -46.57
CA PRO A 296 -0.09 -26.57 -47.58
C PRO A 296 -1.35 -27.21 -46.96
N GLU A 297 -2.47 -27.20 -47.64
CA GLU A 297 -3.76 -27.67 -47.11
C GLU A 297 -3.73 -29.13 -46.63
N ASP A 298 -3.03 -30.01 -47.32
CA ASP A 298 -2.82 -31.41 -46.95
C ASP A 298 -2.10 -31.54 -45.61
N LEU A 299 -1.12 -30.66 -45.32
CA LEU A 299 -0.43 -30.60 -44.05
C LEU A 299 -1.41 -30.13 -42.96
N ILE A 300 -2.23 -29.10 -43.21
CA ILE A 300 -3.24 -28.61 -42.26
C ILE A 300 -4.21 -29.73 -41.91
N GLN A 301 -4.73 -30.43 -42.91
CA GLN A 301 -5.64 -31.55 -42.73
C GLN A 301 -4.98 -32.71 -41.97
N THR A 302 -3.71 -33.02 -42.26
CA THR A 302 -2.94 -34.00 -41.51
C THR A 302 -2.84 -33.59 -40.05
N TRP A 303 -2.58 -32.32 -39.76
CA TRP A 303 -2.47 -31.78 -38.40
C TRP A 303 -3.78 -31.93 -37.60
N VAL A 304 -4.90 -31.57 -38.23
CA VAL A 304 -6.22 -31.61 -37.61
C VAL A 304 -6.71 -33.05 -37.36
N THR A 305 -6.47 -33.96 -38.30
CA THR A 305 -7.01 -35.31 -38.26
C THR A 305 -6.10 -36.32 -37.54
N SER A 306 -4.78 -36.07 -37.43
CA SER A 306 -3.84 -36.96 -36.75
C SER A 306 -4.28 -37.31 -35.34
N THR A 307 -4.01 -38.53 -34.92
CA THR A 307 -4.14 -39.00 -33.53
C THR A 307 -2.84 -38.79 -32.70
N ASP A 308 -1.73 -38.59 -33.36
CA ASP A 308 -0.43 -38.31 -32.72
C ASP A 308 -0.38 -36.82 -32.29
N ARG A 309 -0.82 -36.54 -31.09
CA ARG A 309 -0.86 -35.17 -30.52
C ARG A 309 0.48 -34.69 -29.97
N VAL A 310 1.48 -35.50 -29.91
CA VAL A 310 2.86 -35.11 -29.60
C VAL A 310 3.52 -34.47 -30.83
N LYS A 311 3.32 -35.06 -32.01
CA LYS A 311 3.83 -34.54 -33.27
C LYS A 311 2.96 -33.43 -33.86
N TYR A 312 1.64 -33.55 -33.69
CA TYR A 312 0.64 -32.66 -34.28
C TYR A 312 -0.28 -32.09 -33.19
N PRO A 313 0.21 -31.17 -32.32
CA PRO A 313 -0.58 -30.59 -31.25
C PRO A 313 -1.64 -29.66 -31.80
N LEU A 314 -2.87 -29.67 -31.26
CA LEU A 314 -3.95 -28.73 -31.68
C LEU A 314 -3.91 -27.41 -30.91
N VAL A 315 -3.55 -27.46 -29.63
CA VAL A 315 -3.37 -26.30 -28.78
C VAL A 315 -2.26 -26.60 -27.77
N ASN A 316 -1.29 -25.73 -27.70
CA ASN A 316 -0.31 -25.73 -26.60
C ASN A 316 -0.64 -24.58 -25.67
N ASP A 317 -1.33 -24.90 -24.57
CA ASP A 317 -1.79 -23.91 -23.60
C ASP A 317 -0.65 -23.45 -22.67
N TRP A 318 0.24 -22.65 -23.22
CA TRP A 318 1.38 -22.09 -22.51
C TRP A 318 0.98 -21.31 -21.28
N ILE A 319 -0.19 -20.68 -21.30
CA ILE A 319 -0.70 -19.89 -20.18
C ILE A 319 -0.98 -20.76 -18.96
N ASN A 320 -1.76 -21.82 -19.14
CA ASN A 320 -2.07 -22.76 -18.03
C ASN A 320 -0.85 -23.59 -17.61
N VAL A 321 0.12 -23.80 -18.49
CA VAL A 321 1.39 -24.45 -18.15
C VAL A 321 2.24 -23.58 -17.25
N MET A 322 2.31 -22.26 -17.56
CA MET A 322 3.14 -21.30 -16.84
C MET A 322 2.46 -20.74 -15.59
N PHE A 323 1.12 -20.61 -15.60
CA PHE A 323 0.35 -20.02 -14.50
C PHE A 323 -0.50 -21.07 -13.80
N SER A 324 0.14 -21.89 -12.97
CA SER A 324 -0.55 -22.90 -12.16
C SER A 324 -1.14 -22.28 -10.89
N PRO A 325 -2.32 -22.76 -10.42
CA PRO A 325 -2.83 -22.36 -9.12
C PRO A 325 -1.83 -22.59 -7.99
N ALA A 326 -1.75 -21.66 -7.05
CA ALA A 326 -0.73 -21.68 -6.00
C ALA A 326 -1.34 -21.38 -4.62
N LEU A 327 -0.69 -21.82 -3.55
CA LEU A 327 -1.14 -21.61 -2.18
C LEU A 327 -0.53 -20.34 -1.57
N GLN A 328 -1.36 -19.61 -0.81
CA GLN A 328 -0.92 -18.54 0.09
C GLN A 328 -1.50 -18.77 1.48
N GLN A 329 -0.69 -18.55 2.52
CA GLN A 329 -1.15 -18.64 3.90
C GLN A 329 -0.56 -17.54 4.76
N ASN A 330 -1.31 -17.12 5.80
CA ASN A 330 -0.86 -16.15 6.79
C ASN A 330 -1.37 -16.53 8.18
N HIS A 331 -0.47 -16.52 9.16
CA HIS A 331 -0.76 -16.85 10.54
C HIS A 331 -0.17 -15.81 11.47
N THR A 332 -1.01 -15.10 12.22
CA THR A 332 -0.58 -14.06 13.16
C THR A 332 -1.09 -14.38 14.54
N LEU A 333 -0.16 -14.63 15.46
CA LEU A 333 -0.44 -14.80 16.88
C LEU A 333 -0.08 -13.51 17.61
N SER A 334 -1.04 -12.90 18.28
CA SER A 334 -0.78 -11.75 19.14
C SER A 334 -1.20 -11.98 20.57
N ILE A 335 -0.32 -11.62 21.50
CA ILE A 335 -0.50 -11.74 22.95
C ILE A 335 -0.41 -10.34 23.52
N SER A 336 -1.47 -9.87 24.13
CA SER A 336 -1.54 -8.53 24.73
C SER A 336 -2.05 -8.57 26.16
N GLY A 337 -1.53 -7.70 26.99
CA GLY A 337 -1.97 -7.61 28.38
C GLY A 337 -1.09 -6.66 29.18
N GLY A 338 -1.25 -6.66 30.49
CA GLY A 338 -0.41 -5.86 31.38
C GLY A 338 -1.06 -5.49 32.69
N SER A 339 -0.62 -4.39 33.24
CA SER A 339 -1.11 -3.77 34.47
C SER A 339 -1.33 -2.26 34.24
N GLU A 340 -1.71 -1.51 35.28
CA GLU A 340 -1.76 -0.05 35.20
C GLU A 340 -0.39 0.60 34.90
N LYS A 341 0.71 -0.08 35.24
CA LYS A 341 2.07 0.42 35.07
C LYS A 341 2.75 -0.04 33.80
N ILE A 342 2.41 -1.23 33.30
CA ILE A 342 3.06 -1.83 32.15
C ILE A 342 1.99 -2.42 31.26
N LYS A 343 2.01 -2.07 29.97
CA LYS A 343 1.16 -2.64 28.94
C LYS A 343 2.04 -3.15 27.80
N THR A 344 1.83 -4.39 27.39
CA THR A 344 2.68 -5.04 26.41
C THR A 344 1.84 -5.76 25.36
N LEU A 345 2.33 -5.75 24.12
CA LEU A 345 1.86 -6.56 23.01
C LEU A 345 3.06 -7.26 22.39
N LEU A 346 2.95 -8.57 22.22
CA LEU A 346 3.83 -9.38 21.39
C LEU A 346 3.02 -9.91 20.21
N SER A 347 3.48 -9.70 18.98
CA SER A 347 2.89 -10.27 17.77
C SER A 347 3.94 -11.07 17.02
N ILE A 348 3.57 -12.26 16.57
CA ILE A 348 4.40 -13.14 15.74
C ILE A 348 3.61 -13.45 14.48
N ASN A 349 4.21 -13.19 13.32
CA ASN A 349 3.60 -13.41 12.02
C ASN A 349 4.42 -14.39 11.20
N HIS A 350 3.72 -15.30 10.54
CA HIS A 350 4.26 -16.20 9.51
C HIS A 350 3.38 -16.07 8.27
N PHE A 351 3.99 -15.65 7.16
CA PHE A 351 3.37 -15.56 5.84
C PHE A 351 4.17 -16.41 4.86
N ASP A 352 3.47 -17.21 4.07
CA ASP A 352 4.05 -18.10 3.09
C ASP A 352 3.23 -18.06 1.79
N GLN A 353 3.89 -17.96 0.65
CA GLN A 353 3.27 -17.78 -0.65
C GLN A 353 4.05 -18.50 -1.73
N ASP A 354 3.43 -19.52 -2.34
CA ASP A 354 3.90 -20.07 -3.60
C ASP A 354 3.52 -19.17 -4.76
N GLY A 355 4.35 -19.11 -5.79
CA GLY A 355 4.04 -18.37 -7.01
C GLY A 355 3.27 -19.20 -8.02
N VAL A 356 2.45 -18.54 -8.84
CA VAL A 356 1.78 -19.18 -9.98
C VAL A 356 2.77 -19.56 -11.09
N ILE A 357 3.97 -18.95 -11.10
CA ILE A 357 5.07 -19.31 -12.01
C ILE A 357 5.98 -20.34 -11.31
N PRO A 358 6.44 -21.40 -12.01
CA PRO A 358 7.35 -22.39 -11.45
C PRO A 358 8.56 -21.76 -10.76
N ASN A 359 9.01 -22.37 -9.65
CA ASN A 359 10.18 -21.95 -8.87
C ASN A 359 10.09 -20.55 -8.19
N SER A 360 8.91 -19.91 -8.21
CA SER A 360 8.66 -18.67 -7.47
C SER A 360 8.05 -18.98 -6.10
N HIS A 361 8.61 -18.42 -5.05
CA HIS A 361 8.14 -18.63 -3.67
C HIS A 361 8.59 -17.47 -2.77
N ALA A 362 7.82 -17.14 -1.74
CA ALA A 362 8.20 -16.17 -0.72
C ALA A 362 7.70 -16.59 0.66
N GLN A 363 8.56 -16.43 1.66
CA GLN A 363 8.23 -16.59 3.07
C GLN A 363 8.60 -15.32 3.84
N ARG A 364 7.72 -14.87 4.73
CA ARG A 364 7.99 -13.73 5.62
C ARG A 364 7.69 -14.14 7.07
N ASN A 365 8.70 -14.00 7.93
CA ASN A 365 8.58 -14.21 9.37
C ASN A 365 8.83 -12.90 10.09
N GLY A 366 7.92 -12.48 10.96
CA GLY A 366 8.00 -11.22 11.68
C GLY A 366 7.73 -11.38 13.17
N VAL A 367 8.38 -10.55 13.96
CA VAL A 367 8.09 -10.37 15.38
C VAL A 367 7.98 -8.88 15.69
N ARG A 368 6.92 -8.49 16.42
CA ARG A 368 6.70 -7.15 16.93
C ARG A 368 6.50 -7.21 18.43
N PHE A 369 7.15 -6.31 19.15
CA PHE A 369 7.03 -6.17 20.58
C PHE A 369 6.84 -4.69 20.91
N ASN A 370 5.66 -4.31 21.42
CA ASN A 370 5.33 -2.95 21.83
C ASN A 370 5.06 -2.94 23.32
N THR A 371 5.73 -2.05 24.07
CA THR A 371 5.51 -1.94 25.51
C THR A 371 5.47 -0.48 25.94
N ASP A 372 4.54 -0.19 26.84
CA ASP A 372 4.37 1.12 27.46
C ASP A 372 4.56 0.99 28.97
N PHE A 373 5.44 1.83 29.54
CA PHE A 373 5.76 1.88 30.96
C PHE A 373 5.30 3.22 31.55
N LYS A 374 4.39 3.18 32.48
CA LYS A 374 4.04 4.32 33.32
C LYS A 374 4.96 4.35 34.54
N VAL A 375 6.11 4.99 34.41
CA VAL A 375 7.14 5.07 35.47
C VAL A 375 6.61 5.87 36.66
N SER A 376 5.91 6.97 36.38
CA SER A 376 5.26 7.81 37.37
C SER A 376 4.05 8.53 36.77
N LYS A 377 3.36 9.36 37.55
CA LYS A 377 2.31 10.24 37.04
C LYS A 377 2.80 11.26 36.01
N LYS A 378 4.12 11.51 35.95
CA LYS A 378 4.74 12.51 35.11
C LYS A 378 5.59 11.90 33.97
N ILE A 379 5.96 10.63 34.05
CA ILE A 379 6.89 10.00 33.12
C ILE A 379 6.29 8.74 32.54
N ASN A 380 6.10 8.71 31.22
CA ASN A 380 5.76 7.53 30.43
C ASN A 380 6.91 7.23 29.48
N LEU A 381 7.28 5.96 29.37
CA LEU A 381 8.25 5.46 28.43
C LEU A 381 7.57 4.46 27.51
N SER A 382 7.91 4.45 26.25
CA SER A 382 7.50 3.43 25.29
C SER A 382 8.71 2.86 24.59
N ALA A 383 8.70 1.56 24.37
CA ALA A 383 9.73 0.86 23.60
C ALA A 383 9.03 -0.07 22.61
N ASP A 384 9.33 0.13 21.34
CA ASP A 384 8.79 -0.66 20.24
C ASP A 384 9.96 -1.31 19.51
N PHE A 385 9.82 -2.59 19.25
CA PHE A 385 10.75 -3.38 18.48
C PHE A 385 9.99 -4.14 17.41
N ASN A 386 10.46 -4.10 16.18
CA ASN A 386 10.04 -5.03 15.16
C ASN A 386 11.25 -5.59 14.42
N TYR A 387 11.15 -6.86 14.04
CA TYR A 387 12.13 -7.51 13.18
C TYR A 387 11.42 -8.47 12.25
N ARG A 388 11.80 -8.45 10.97
CA ARG A 388 11.31 -9.39 9.97
C ARG A 388 12.44 -9.94 9.11
N ILE A 389 12.23 -11.16 8.66
CA ILE A 389 13.02 -11.80 7.62
C ILE A 389 12.06 -12.17 6.51
N LYS A 390 12.35 -11.71 5.30
CA LYS A 390 11.66 -12.12 4.08
C LYS A 390 12.65 -12.86 3.20
N ASP A 391 12.36 -14.13 2.95
CA ASP A 391 13.13 -15.04 2.09
C ASP A 391 12.29 -15.32 0.84
N TYR A 392 12.80 -15.00 -0.34
CA TYR A 392 12.06 -15.25 -1.55
C TYR A 392 12.97 -15.61 -2.72
N ARG A 393 12.40 -16.38 -3.62
CA ARG A 393 13.10 -16.85 -4.81
C ARG A 393 12.23 -16.75 -6.04
N SER A 394 12.88 -16.60 -7.19
CA SER A 394 12.25 -16.64 -8.49
C SER A 394 13.23 -17.12 -9.55
N PRO A 395 12.76 -17.52 -10.74
CA PRO A 395 13.64 -17.78 -11.88
C PRO A 395 14.54 -16.58 -12.15
N THR A 396 15.79 -16.78 -12.53
CA THR A 396 16.73 -15.69 -12.85
C THR A 396 16.22 -14.80 -13.97
N ARG A 397 15.40 -15.35 -14.87
CA ARG A 397 14.83 -14.65 -16.02
C ARG A 397 13.30 -14.73 -16.07
N GLU A 398 12.65 -14.51 -14.91
CA GLU A 398 11.19 -14.57 -14.73
C GLU A 398 10.43 -13.73 -15.77
N GLN A 399 10.82 -12.46 -15.99
CA GLN A 399 10.22 -11.59 -17.00
C GLN A 399 10.43 -12.12 -18.42
N THR A 400 11.55 -12.78 -18.69
CA THR A 400 11.84 -13.42 -19.96
C THR A 400 10.97 -14.64 -20.16
N ALA A 401 10.77 -15.45 -19.11
CA ALA A 401 9.87 -16.61 -19.14
C ALA A 401 8.43 -16.17 -19.46
N ILE A 402 7.94 -15.10 -18.83
CA ILE A 402 6.62 -14.53 -19.11
C ILE A 402 6.56 -13.99 -20.55
N LYS A 403 7.56 -13.24 -20.99
CA LYS A 403 7.64 -12.75 -22.37
C LYS A 403 7.54 -13.88 -23.38
N TYR A 404 8.34 -14.93 -23.19
CA TYR A 404 8.35 -16.05 -24.13
C TYR A 404 7.10 -16.93 -24.05
N MET A 405 6.38 -16.95 -22.95
CA MET A 405 5.05 -17.56 -22.90
C MET A 405 4.12 -16.93 -23.95
N TRP A 406 4.19 -15.61 -24.12
CA TRP A 406 3.43 -14.87 -25.13
C TRP A 406 4.03 -14.96 -26.54
N ALA A 407 5.34 -15.18 -26.63
CA ALA A 407 6.07 -15.27 -27.91
C ALA A 407 6.15 -16.73 -28.43
N SER A 408 5.82 -17.73 -27.65
CA SER A 408 5.89 -19.13 -28.09
C SER A 408 4.76 -19.47 -29.07
N SER A 409 5.12 -20.02 -30.21
CA SER A 409 4.16 -20.46 -31.21
C SER A 409 3.34 -21.67 -30.73
N ASN A 410 2.20 -21.88 -31.40
CA ASN A 410 1.34 -23.03 -31.14
C ASN A 410 2.01 -24.38 -31.42
N PHE A 411 3.06 -24.40 -32.23
CA PHE A 411 3.87 -25.61 -32.54
C PHE A 411 4.77 -26.05 -31.37
N ALA A 412 5.17 -25.12 -30.50
CA ALA A 412 6.09 -25.43 -29.42
C ALA A 412 5.42 -26.24 -28.33
N VAL A 413 5.71 -27.51 -28.24
CA VAL A 413 5.25 -28.39 -27.15
C VAL A 413 5.93 -27.97 -25.87
N PRO A 414 5.20 -27.72 -24.75
CA PRO A 414 5.81 -27.33 -23.49
C PRO A 414 6.82 -28.36 -22.97
N ARG A 415 6.42 -29.62 -22.96
CA ARG A 415 7.24 -30.75 -22.51
C ARG A 415 6.82 -32.03 -23.23
N TYR A 416 7.77 -32.76 -23.72
CA TYR A 416 7.56 -34.07 -24.34
C TYR A 416 7.33 -35.17 -23.29
N PRO A 417 6.76 -36.34 -23.68
CA PRO A 417 6.42 -37.42 -22.75
C PRO A 417 7.63 -37.99 -21.96
N ASP A 418 8.85 -37.90 -22.50
CA ASP A 418 10.07 -38.29 -21.83
C ASP A 418 10.64 -37.22 -20.88
N GLY A 419 9.94 -36.10 -20.73
CA GLY A 419 10.36 -34.96 -19.91
C GLY A 419 11.25 -33.95 -20.64
N THR A 420 11.63 -34.18 -21.89
CA THR A 420 12.39 -33.22 -22.69
C THR A 420 11.59 -31.93 -22.90
N TYR A 421 12.25 -30.77 -22.72
CA TYR A 421 11.62 -29.47 -22.97
C TYR A 421 11.44 -29.23 -24.45
N GLY A 422 10.23 -28.80 -24.84
CA GLY A 422 10.00 -28.31 -26.18
C GLY A 422 10.54 -26.88 -26.33
N LEU A 423 11.01 -26.55 -27.49
CA LEU A 423 11.53 -25.23 -27.83
C LEU A 423 10.71 -24.66 -29.00
N SER A 424 10.51 -23.34 -29.00
CA SER A 424 10.03 -22.63 -30.17
C SER A 424 11.07 -22.66 -31.31
N SER A 425 10.66 -22.22 -32.49
CA SER A 425 11.57 -22.21 -33.68
C SER A 425 12.81 -21.35 -33.50
N ASP A 426 12.75 -20.31 -32.62
CA ASP A 426 13.88 -19.48 -32.24
C ASP A 426 14.73 -20.08 -31.08
N GLY A 427 14.44 -21.32 -30.71
CA GLY A 427 15.21 -22.07 -29.72
C GLY A 427 14.92 -21.71 -28.27
N ILE A 428 13.77 -21.06 -27.98
CA ILE A 428 13.42 -20.56 -26.64
C ILE A 428 12.23 -21.33 -26.08
N SER A 429 12.22 -21.53 -24.77
CA SER A 429 11.08 -22.12 -24.03
C SER A 429 10.82 -21.37 -22.75
N PRO A 430 9.58 -20.95 -22.49
CA PRO A 430 9.17 -20.35 -21.21
C PRO A 430 9.53 -21.21 -20.01
N LEU A 431 9.31 -22.54 -20.10
CA LEU A 431 9.63 -23.48 -19.03
C LEU A 431 11.13 -23.60 -18.77
N VAL A 432 11.96 -23.56 -19.83
CA VAL A 432 13.41 -23.58 -19.67
C VAL A 432 13.89 -22.35 -18.92
N GLU A 433 13.36 -21.17 -19.27
CA GLU A 433 13.69 -19.94 -18.56
C GLU A 433 13.20 -19.94 -17.11
N ALA A 434 12.07 -20.60 -16.82
CA ALA A 434 11.50 -20.70 -15.47
C ALA A 434 12.12 -21.81 -14.61
N GLU A 435 12.53 -22.94 -15.21
CA GLU A 435 12.92 -24.14 -14.44
C GLU A 435 14.41 -24.48 -14.54
N LEU A 436 15.05 -24.30 -15.71
CA LEU A 436 16.43 -24.71 -15.93
C LEU A 436 17.45 -23.58 -15.84
N ARG A 437 17.09 -22.35 -16.19
CA ARG A 437 18.03 -21.23 -16.31
C ARG A 437 18.71 -20.86 -15.01
N GLY A 438 18.17 -21.26 -13.88
CA GLY A 438 18.69 -21.01 -12.54
C GLY A 438 17.78 -20.12 -11.69
N LEU A 439 18.20 -19.84 -10.45
CA LEU A 439 17.41 -19.15 -9.44
C LEU A 439 18.07 -17.86 -8.95
N SER A 440 17.25 -16.86 -8.75
CA SER A 440 17.55 -15.69 -7.93
C SER A 440 16.96 -15.89 -6.56
N HIS A 441 17.79 -15.90 -5.54
CA HIS A 441 17.40 -16.06 -4.14
C HIS A 441 17.72 -14.78 -3.39
N PHE A 442 16.74 -14.26 -2.68
CA PHE A 442 16.80 -12.98 -1.97
C PHE A 442 16.45 -13.20 -0.50
N LYS A 443 17.24 -12.63 0.39
CA LYS A 443 16.95 -12.59 1.81
C LYS A 443 17.00 -11.15 2.31
N ASP A 444 15.83 -10.59 2.58
CA ASP A 444 15.64 -9.23 3.05
C ASP A 444 15.37 -9.24 4.56
N ASN A 445 16.30 -8.68 5.32
CA ASN A 445 16.19 -8.51 6.76
C ASN A 445 15.88 -7.04 7.07
N TYR A 446 14.94 -6.80 7.95
CA TYR A 446 14.59 -5.46 8.39
C TYR A 446 14.30 -5.44 9.87
N GLY A 447 14.90 -4.50 10.58
CA GLY A 447 14.67 -4.26 12.00
C GLY A 447 14.40 -2.79 12.30
N ALA A 448 13.55 -2.52 13.29
CA ALA A 448 13.33 -1.19 13.82
C ALA A 448 13.24 -1.21 15.34
N VAL A 449 13.92 -0.26 15.97
CA VAL A 449 13.85 0.04 17.41
C VAL A 449 13.35 1.47 17.55
N ASN A 450 12.32 1.68 18.36
CA ASN A 450 11.77 2.99 18.62
C ASN A 450 11.60 3.17 20.14
N LEU A 451 12.34 4.11 20.71
CA LEU A 451 12.31 4.45 22.11
C LEU A 451 11.70 5.84 22.26
N LYS A 452 10.69 5.99 23.08
CA LYS A 452 9.99 7.25 23.30
C LYS A 452 9.84 7.52 24.79
N GLY A 453 10.12 8.75 25.20
CA GLY A 453 9.93 9.25 26.55
C GLY A 453 9.02 10.48 26.55
N ASP A 454 7.93 10.43 27.29
CA ASP A 454 7.01 11.54 27.54
C ASP A 454 7.17 12.01 28.98
N ILE A 455 7.52 13.28 29.19
CA ILE A 455 7.79 13.87 30.50
C ILE A 455 6.90 15.09 30.70
N GLN A 456 5.99 15.04 31.67
CA GLN A 456 5.18 16.18 32.09
C GLN A 456 6.01 17.09 32.99
N LEU A 457 6.52 18.19 32.41
CA LEU A 457 7.38 19.15 33.16
C LEU A 457 6.55 19.99 34.14
N LEU A 458 5.50 20.62 33.62
CA LEU A 458 4.54 21.43 34.37
C LEU A 458 3.11 21.10 33.89
N LYS A 459 2.08 21.65 34.55
CA LYS A 459 0.70 21.53 34.08
C LYS A 459 0.59 22.15 32.67
N GLY A 460 0.15 21.37 31.71
CA GLY A 460 0.07 21.78 30.31
C GLY A 460 1.38 21.70 29.51
N LEU A 461 2.55 21.65 30.16
CA LEU A 461 3.87 21.62 29.48
C LEU A 461 4.46 20.20 29.48
N LYS A 462 4.58 19.60 28.30
CA LYS A 462 5.12 18.24 28.07
C LYS A 462 6.38 18.30 27.19
N PHE A 463 7.42 17.61 27.59
CA PHE A 463 8.58 17.31 26.78
C PHE A 463 8.51 15.86 26.31
N GLN A 464 8.77 15.63 25.04
CA GLN A 464 8.86 14.31 24.43
C GLN A 464 10.20 14.17 23.72
N THR A 465 10.87 13.06 23.96
CA THR A 465 12.06 12.66 23.18
C THR A 465 11.78 11.30 22.56
N GLN A 466 12.21 11.12 21.30
CA GLN A 466 12.04 9.87 20.57
C GLN A 466 13.33 9.57 19.80
N PHE A 467 13.84 8.36 19.97
CA PHE A 467 14.97 7.83 19.21
C PHE A 467 14.50 6.61 18.43
N GLY A 468 14.62 6.68 17.11
CA GLY A 468 14.34 5.60 16.19
C GLY A 468 15.62 5.13 15.50
N LEU A 469 15.79 3.83 15.41
CA LEU A 469 16.83 3.17 14.62
C LEU A 469 16.19 2.13 13.72
N THR A 470 16.35 2.29 12.40
CA THR A 470 16.00 1.25 11.44
C THR A 470 17.27 0.73 10.80
N PHE A 471 17.34 -0.57 10.61
CA PHE A 471 18.48 -1.23 10.00
C PHE A 471 18.00 -2.44 9.19
N GLY A 472 18.73 -2.77 8.15
CA GLY A 472 18.37 -3.90 7.33
C GLY A 472 19.39 -4.16 6.25
N GLY A 473 19.12 -5.17 5.45
CA GLY A 473 19.98 -5.51 4.32
C GLY A 473 19.36 -6.58 3.45
N LEU A 474 19.59 -6.45 2.16
CA LEU A 474 19.24 -7.42 1.15
C LEU A 474 20.47 -8.26 0.83
N SER A 475 20.39 -9.56 1.05
CA SER A 475 21.35 -10.51 0.48
C SER A 475 20.73 -11.13 -0.75
N GLN A 476 21.44 -11.07 -1.86
CA GLN A 476 21.00 -11.61 -3.14
C GLN A 476 22.01 -12.65 -3.63
N LYS A 477 21.52 -13.76 -4.09
CA LYS A 477 22.29 -14.83 -4.71
C LYS A 477 21.65 -15.20 -6.04
N ILE A 478 22.31 -14.88 -7.16
CA ILE A 478 21.82 -15.21 -8.49
C ILE A 478 22.75 -16.25 -9.09
N PHE A 479 22.22 -17.45 -9.32
CA PHE A 479 22.95 -18.50 -9.99
C PHE A 479 22.29 -18.81 -11.33
N THR A 480 23.06 -18.66 -12.40
CA THR A 480 22.65 -19.05 -13.76
C THR A 480 23.28 -20.37 -14.10
N ASN A 481 22.45 -21.33 -14.48
CA ASN A 481 22.90 -22.72 -14.78
C ASN A 481 23.50 -22.85 -16.17
N ALA A 482 24.45 -23.73 -16.30
CA ALA A 482 24.79 -24.35 -17.57
C ALA A 482 23.85 -25.54 -17.82
N TYR A 483 23.37 -25.70 -19.04
CA TYR A 483 22.47 -26.79 -19.41
C TYR A 483 22.51 -27.07 -20.91
N GLU A 484 22.02 -28.25 -21.31
CA GLU A 484 21.90 -28.71 -22.69
C GLU A 484 20.52 -29.33 -22.88
N ILE A 485 19.85 -28.96 -23.98
CA ILE A 485 18.57 -29.52 -24.39
C ILE A 485 18.79 -30.20 -25.76
N ARG A 486 18.48 -31.48 -25.78
CA ARG A 486 18.55 -32.27 -27.03
C ARG A 486 17.18 -32.41 -27.66
N ASP A 487 17.18 -32.64 -28.95
CA ASP A 487 15.96 -32.88 -29.70
C ASP A 487 15.23 -34.14 -29.15
N TYR A 488 13.91 -34.13 -29.15
CA TYR A 488 13.10 -35.23 -28.67
C TYR A 488 13.21 -36.47 -29.61
N TYR A 489 13.19 -36.23 -30.95
CA TYR A 489 13.17 -37.28 -31.95
C TYR A 489 14.58 -37.77 -32.28
N ASP A 490 15.58 -36.91 -32.23
CA ASP A 490 16.99 -37.25 -32.46
C ASP A 490 17.88 -36.68 -31.35
N LYS A 491 18.22 -37.52 -30.41
CA LYS A 491 19.06 -37.15 -29.25
C LYS A 491 20.49 -36.74 -29.61
N ASN A 492 20.94 -36.90 -30.83
CA ASN A 492 22.23 -36.41 -31.30
C ASN A 492 22.20 -34.91 -31.62
N ILE A 493 21.01 -34.33 -31.83
CA ILE A 493 20.85 -32.93 -32.11
C ILE A 493 20.74 -32.12 -30.84
N ILE A 494 21.67 -31.21 -30.61
CA ILE A 494 21.60 -30.24 -29.53
C ILE A 494 20.76 -29.06 -30.05
N ARG A 495 19.59 -28.81 -29.43
CA ARG A 495 18.69 -27.71 -29.79
C ARG A 495 19.05 -26.43 -29.09
N GLN A 496 19.48 -26.53 -27.83
CA GLN A 496 19.91 -25.38 -27.04
C GLN A 496 21.01 -25.79 -26.07
N GLN A 497 22.03 -24.95 -25.94
CA GLN A 497 23.11 -25.17 -24.99
C GLN A 497 23.53 -23.85 -24.33
N VAL A 498 23.70 -23.87 -23.03
CA VAL A 498 24.37 -22.84 -22.22
C VAL A 498 25.55 -23.49 -21.53
N THR A 499 26.74 -23.17 -21.96
CA THR A 499 27.98 -23.81 -21.51
C THR A 499 28.55 -23.18 -20.24
N THR A 500 28.25 -21.91 -19.99
CA THR A 500 28.79 -21.14 -18.86
C THR A 500 27.75 -20.93 -17.78
N ASN A 501 27.99 -21.44 -16.60
CA ASN A 501 27.25 -21.08 -15.39
C ASN A 501 27.90 -19.86 -14.71
N SER A 502 27.14 -19.15 -13.92
CA SER A 502 27.64 -17.98 -13.20
C SER A 502 26.93 -17.76 -11.88
N LEU A 503 27.65 -17.25 -10.91
CA LEU A 503 27.13 -16.84 -9.62
C LEU A 503 27.46 -15.38 -9.38
N THR A 504 26.43 -14.59 -9.07
CA THR A 504 26.56 -13.26 -8.48
C THR A 504 25.97 -13.26 -7.08
N GLU A 505 26.75 -12.86 -6.09
CA GLU A 505 26.29 -12.59 -4.74
C GLU A 505 26.44 -11.10 -4.44
N SER A 506 25.39 -10.48 -3.92
CA SER A 506 25.44 -9.09 -3.41
C SER A 506 24.88 -9.01 -1.99
N ARG A 507 25.36 -8.05 -1.25
CA ARG A 507 24.91 -7.74 0.11
C ARG A 507 24.82 -6.24 0.30
N ASP A 508 23.61 -5.79 0.55
CA ASP A 508 23.32 -4.42 0.86
C ASP A 508 23.11 -4.26 2.36
N TYR A 509 23.47 -3.13 2.88
CA TYR A 509 23.19 -2.75 4.26
C TYR A 509 22.66 -1.32 4.30
N THR A 510 21.55 -1.13 4.98
CA THR A 510 20.93 0.17 5.23
C THR A 510 20.82 0.43 6.73
N GLN A 511 21.07 1.67 7.13
CA GLN A 511 20.82 2.13 8.49
C GLN A 511 20.28 3.54 8.47
N GLN A 512 19.20 3.78 9.22
CA GLN A 512 18.68 5.13 9.44
C GLN A 512 18.44 5.36 10.91
N SER A 513 18.96 6.45 11.44
CA SER A 513 18.68 6.93 12.79
C SER A 513 17.84 8.21 12.73
N THR A 514 16.85 8.29 13.62
CA THR A 514 15.95 9.44 13.75
C THR A 514 15.92 9.88 15.21
N LEU A 515 16.16 11.16 15.47
CA LEU A 515 16.02 11.78 16.79
C LEU A 515 14.98 12.90 16.69
N ASN A 516 13.90 12.81 17.49
CA ASN A 516 12.89 13.85 17.60
C ASN A 516 12.83 14.34 19.04
N ASN A 517 12.87 15.67 19.25
CA ASN A 517 12.66 16.32 20.54
C ASN A 517 11.53 17.34 20.39
N LEU A 518 10.50 17.22 21.20
CA LEU A 518 9.29 18.04 21.11
C LEU A 518 8.98 18.66 22.48
N LEU A 519 8.61 19.93 22.46
CA LEU A 519 8.07 20.64 23.61
C LEU A 519 6.66 21.10 23.27
N THR A 520 5.68 20.61 23.98
CA THR A 520 4.25 20.93 23.75
C THR A 520 3.69 21.63 24.98
N TYR A 521 2.98 22.75 24.75
CA TYR A 521 2.25 23.48 25.79
C TYR A 521 0.78 23.59 25.41
N GLU A 522 -0.11 23.17 26.28
CA GLU A 522 -1.56 23.22 26.10
C GLU A 522 -2.21 23.92 27.29
N THR A 523 -3.12 24.87 26.98
CA THR A 523 -3.87 25.60 28.01
C THR A 523 -5.24 26.00 27.49
N SER A 524 -6.20 26.11 28.40
CA SER A 524 -7.55 26.64 28.12
C SER A 524 -7.86 27.76 29.09
N LEU A 525 -8.35 28.88 28.57
CA LEU A 525 -8.74 30.09 29.27
C LEU A 525 -10.17 30.43 28.88
N GLY A 526 -11.15 29.99 29.70
CA GLY A 526 -12.58 30.07 29.33
C GLY A 526 -12.87 29.30 28.06
N GLU A 527 -13.40 29.96 27.04
CA GLU A 527 -13.71 29.38 25.72
C GLU A 527 -12.51 29.31 24.76
N HIS A 528 -11.35 29.86 25.16
CA HIS A 528 -10.13 29.89 24.36
C HIS A 528 -9.24 28.69 24.72
N THR A 529 -8.88 27.89 23.72
CA THR A 529 -7.90 26.81 23.87
C THR A 529 -6.71 27.06 22.96
N PHE A 530 -5.52 26.99 23.52
CA PHE A 530 -4.24 27.17 22.83
C PHE A 530 -3.40 25.91 22.97
N SER A 531 -2.78 25.50 21.86
CA SER A 531 -1.72 24.48 21.87
C SER A 531 -0.55 24.96 21.04
N ALA A 532 0.65 24.93 21.63
CA ALA A 532 1.90 25.31 20.97
C ALA A 532 2.87 24.12 21.01
N LEU A 533 3.52 23.83 19.91
CA LEU A 533 4.54 22.81 19.77
C LEU A 533 5.80 23.43 19.18
N ALA A 534 6.95 23.14 19.77
CA ALA A 534 8.28 23.41 19.20
C ALA A 534 9.01 22.08 19.08
N GLY A 535 9.66 21.86 17.95
CA GLY A 535 10.31 20.58 17.64
C GLY A 535 11.67 20.71 17.00
N TYR A 536 12.53 19.75 17.30
CA TYR A 536 13.79 19.48 16.64
C TYR A 536 13.80 18.04 16.13
N SER A 537 14.18 17.83 14.88
CA SER A 537 14.34 16.51 14.29
C SER A 537 15.65 16.38 13.56
N GLN A 538 16.28 15.22 13.67
CA GLN A 538 17.47 14.86 12.91
C GLN A 538 17.33 13.45 12.37
N VAL A 539 17.63 13.29 11.08
CA VAL A 539 17.68 11.98 10.40
C VAL A 539 19.07 11.82 9.80
N ALA A 540 19.68 10.65 9.99
CA ALA A 540 20.92 10.27 9.34
C ALA A 540 20.73 8.88 8.70
N PHE A 541 21.09 8.77 7.43
CA PHE A 541 20.97 7.56 6.61
C PHE A 541 22.32 7.14 6.07
N LYS A 542 22.57 5.82 6.09
CA LYS A 542 23.75 5.20 5.48
C LYS A 542 23.30 3.99 4.67
N TYR A 543 23.95 3.80 3.54
CA TYR A 543 23.80 2.64 2.67
C TYR A 543 25.17 2.19 2.20
N ASN A 544 25.41 0.90 2.17
CA ASN A 544 26.53 0.29 1.49
C ASN A 544 26.11 -0.97 0.76
N THR A 545 26.80 -1.29 -0.30
CA THR A 545 26.64 -2.50 -1.08
C THR A 545 27.98 -3.08 -1.48
N LEU A 546 28.05 -4.39 -1.55
CA LEU A 546 29.18 -5.14 -2.07
C LEU A 546 28.64 -6.29 -2.91
N SER A 547 29.19 -6.49 -4.10
CA SER A 547 28.89 -7.61 -4.98
C SER A 547 30.13 -8.32 -5.44
N ALA A 548 30.00 -9.62 -5.71
CA ALA A 548 31.03 -10.44 -6.30
C ALA A 548 30.42 -11.40 -7.34
N THR A 549 31.10 -11.58 -8.45
CA THR A 549 30.67 -12.47 -9.53
C THR A 549 31.82 -13.41 -9.93
N ARG A 550 31.47 -14.67 -10.17
CA ARG A 550 32.32 -15.64 -10.87
C ARG A 550 31.53 -16.47 -11.87
N LYS A 551 32.22 -17.03 -12.82
CA LYS A 551 31.70 -17.92 -13.88
C LYS A 551 32.46 -19.23 -13.87
N ASP A 552 32.01 -20.18 -14.71
CA ASP A 552 32.68 -21.45 -14.98
C ASP A 552 32.87 -22.29 -13.71
N PHE A 553 31.74 -22.58 -13.04
CA PHE A 553 31.70 -23.56 -11.95
C PHE A 553 31.72 -24.98 -12.48
N TYR A 554 32.31 -25.90 -11.74
CA TYR A 554 32.43 -27.31 -12.13
C TYR A 554 31.07 -27.96 -12.42
N ASN A 555 30.04 -27.60 -11.67
CA ASN A 555 28.66 -28.05 -11.87
C ASN A 555 27.67 -26.95 -11.38
N ASN A 556 26.37 -27.21 -11.54
CA ASN A 556 25.33 -26.28 -11.10
C ASN A 556 24.95 -26.43 -9.61
N GLU A 557 25.46 -27.45 -8.92
CA GLU A 557 25.07 -27.80 -7.53
C GLU A 557 25.89 -27.01 -6.51
N VAL A 558 27.20 -26.89 -6.76
CA VAL A 558 28.13 -26.21 -5.86
C VAL A 558 28.15 -24.73 -6.13
N GLN A 559 27.28 -24.02 -5.47
CA GLN A 559 27.04 -22.59 -5.67
C GLN A 559 27.71 -21.74 -4.59
N SER A 560 29.02 -21.88 -4.41
CA SER A 560 29.83 -21.01 -3.57
C SER A 560 30.78 -20.18 -4.40
N ILE A 561 30.83 -18.86 -4.17
CA ILE A 561 31.61 -17.93 -5.01
C ILE A 561 33.08 -18.32 -5.17
N SER A 562 33.65 -19.00 -4.16
CA SER A 562 35.05 -19.46 -4.18
C SER A 562 35.32 -20.57 -5.19
N GLN A 563 34.28 -21.29 -5.65
CA GLN A 563 34.40 -22.44 -6.56
C GLN A 563 34.34 -22.09 -8.04
N GLY A 564 33.99 -20.86 -8.39
CA GLY A 564 34.06 -20.40 -9.78
C GLY A 564 35.50 -20.12 -10.22
N SER A 565 35.70 -20.04 -11.54
CA SER A 565 37.01 -19.80 -12.15
C SER A 565 37.71 -18.56 -11.58
N LEU A 566 39.01 -18.69 -11.31
CA LEU A 566 39.82 -17.58 -10.80
C LEU A 566 39.98 -16.45 -11.82
N GLY A 567 39.98 -16.75 -13.12
CA GLY A 567 40.06 -15.79 -14.20
C GLY A 567 38.82 -14.93 -14.41
N SER A 568 37.67 -15.34 -13.86
CA SER A 568 36.38 -14.65 -14.02
C SER A 568 35.98 -13.79 -12.82
N ARG A 569 36.92 -13.45 -11.93
CA ARG A 569 36.64 -12.62 -10.76
C ARG A 569 36.18 -11.22 -11.15
N ALA A 570 35.03 -10.83 -10.66
CA ALA A 570 34.55 -9.45 -10.71
C ALA A 570 33.94 -9.08 -9.37
N ASN A 571 34.15 -7.84 -8.96
CA ASN A 571 33.54 -7.29 -7.74
C ASN A 571 33.19 -5.82 -7.98
N ASP A 572 32.20 -5.36 -7.25
CA ASP A 572 31.77 -3.97 -7.26
C ASP A 572 31.19 -3.61 -5.89
N GLY A 573 31.20 -2.32 -5.54
CA GLY A 573 30.60 -1.85 -4.31
C GLY A 573 30.74 -0.35 -4.14
N PHE A 574 29.79 0.23 -3.39
CA PHE A 574 29.82 1.64 -3.05
C PHE A 574 29.14 1.93 -1.73
N GLU A 575 29.41 3.11 -1.20
CA GLU A 575 28.78 3.65 -0.01
C GLU A 575 28.10 4.98 -0.31
N SER A 576 27.00 5.25 0.38
CA SER A 576 26.33 6.54 0.30
C SER A 576 25.70 6.92 1.63
N ALA A 577 25.61 8.22 1.89
CA ALA A 577 25.01 8.74 3.11
C ALA A 577 24.32 10.09 2.85
N TRP A 578 23.28 10.37 3.65
CA TRP A 578 22.66 11.68 3.70
C TRP A 578 22.14 11.99 5.10
N GLY A 579 21.96 13.28 5.38
CA GLY A 579 21.42 13.77 6.62
C GLY A 579 20.40 14.89 6.41
N LEU A 580 19.42 14.94 7.30
CA LEU A 580 18.38 15.96 7.35
C LEU A 580 18.31 16.50 8.78
N ARG A 581 18.28 17.82 8.95
CA ARG A 581 18.11 18.51 10.23
C ARG A 581 16.98 19.50 10.13
N SER A 582 16.11 19.53 11.12
CA SER A 582 14.85 20.28 11.03
C SER A 582 14.51 20.96 12.34
N TYR A 583 14.03 22.20 12.25
CA TYR A 583 13.41 22.96 13.32
C TYR A 583 11.99 23.31 12.92
N PHE A 584 11.03 23.08 13.80
CA PHE A 584 9.63 23.30 13.45
C PHE A 584 8.78 23.70 14.64
N GLY A 585 7.66 24.34 14.35
CA GLY A 585 6.67 24.72 15.32
C GLY A 585 5.26 24.65 14.78
N ARG A 586 4.30 24.46 15.68
CA ARG A 586 2.86 24.51 15.41
C ARG A 586 2.17 25.35 16.49
N LEU A 587 1.23 26.18 16.07
CA LEU A 587 0.32 26.90 16.94
C LEU A 587 -1.10 26.55 16.53
N ASN A 588 -1.88 26.04 17.50
CA ASN A 588 -3.31 25.80 17.34
C ASN A 588 -4.08 26.72 18.26
N TYR A 589 -5.12 27.35 17.72
CA TYR A 589 -6.08 28.15 18.44
C TYR A 589 -7.49 27.68 18.16
N ASN A 590 -8.28 27.52 19.21
CA ASN A 590 -9.68 27.17 19.14
C ASN A 590 -10.49 28.10 20.05
N TYR A 591 -11.53 28.72 19.52
CA TYR A 591 -12.49 29.52 20.26
C TYR A 591 -13.85 28.84 20.29
N ALA A 592 -14.32 28.48 21.49
CA ALA A 592 -15.63 27.91 21.78
C ALA A 592 -15.99 26.65 20.95
N GLU A 593 -15.00 25.89 20.45
CA GLU A 593 -15.17 24.83 19.46
C GLU A 593 -15.88 25.26 18.15
N LYS A 594 -15.86 26.56 17.83
CA LYS A 594 -16.47 27.16 16.64
C LYS A 594 -15.46 27.55 15.59
N TYR A 595 -14.42 28.27 15.99
CA TYR A 595 -13.38 28.78 15.12
C TYR A 595 -12.06 28.13 15.45
N PHE A 596 -11.41 27.59 14.45
CA PHE A 596 -10.15 26.89 14.58
C PHE A 596 -9.13 27.54 13.64
N VAL A 597 -7.92 27.74 14.13
CA VAL A 597 -6.79 28.22 13.34
C VAL A 597 -5.56 27.39 13.70
N GLU A 598 -4.86 26.90 12.70
CA GLU A 598 -3.59 26.23 12.84
C GLU A 598 -2.53 26.92 11.96
N VAL A 599 -1.35 27.17 12.52
CA VAL A 599 -0.18 27.69 11.80
C VAL A 599 0.99 26.74 12.06
N ASN A 600 1.62 26.28 10.99
CA ASN A 600 2.85 25.48 11.05
C ASN A 600 3.98 26.24 10.37
N ALA A 601 5.18 26.12 10.91
CA ALA A 601 6.40 26.63 10.33
C ALA A 601 7.50 25.57 10.49
N ARG A 602 8.24 25.29 9.42
CA ARG A 602 9.34 24.33 9.43
C ARG A 602 10.53 24.84 8.62
N TYR A 603 11.73 24.63 9.13
CA TYR A 603 13.01 25.00 8.52
C TYR A 603 13.88 23.76 8.43
N ASP A 604 14.04 23.23 7.23
CA ASP A 604 14.74 21.98 6.93
C ASP A 604 16.07 22.21 6.24
N GLY A 605 17.12 21.54 6.70
CA GLY A 605 18.45 21.54 6.09
C GLY A 605 18.86 20.14 5.67
N SER A 606 19.16 19.95 4.38
CA SER A 606 19.56 18.66 3.78
C SER A 606 21.00 18.68 3.31
N SER A 607 21.73 17.58 3.53
CA SER A 607 23.07 17.38 2.99
C SER A 607 23.11 17.17 1.47
N ARG A 608 21.94 17.02 0.82
CA ARG A 608 21.82 16.88 -0.64
C ARG A 608 22.02 18.22 -1.39
N PHE A 609 22.02 19.33 -0.65
CA PHE A 609 22.21 20.68 -1.17
C PHE A 609 23.40 21.37 -0.50
N THR A 610 23.93 22.39 -1.15
CA THR A 610 25.10 23.13 -0.66
C THR A 610 24.83 24.62 -0.48
N GLY A 611 25.74 25.30 0.20
CA GLY A 611 25.68 26.77 0.38
C GLY A 611 24.37 27.24 1.00
N ASN A 612 23.82 28.32 0.43
CA ASN A 612 22.58 28.95 0.88
C ASN A 612 21.33 28.11 0.56
N ASN A 613 21.43 27.17 -0.38
CA ASN A 613 20.32 26.30 -0.80
C ASN A 613 20.12 25.10 0.13
N ARG A 614 21.03 24.89 1.10
CA ARG A 614 20.96 23.78 2.06
C ARG A 614 19.70 23.81 2.91
N TYR A 615 19.26 24.98 3.32
CA TYR A 615 18.08 25.16 4.16
C TYR A 615 16.93 25.80 3.41
N SER A 616 15.69 25.32 3.67
CA SER A 616 14.48 25.92 3.10
C SER A 616 13.37 26.02 4.15
N PHE A 617 12.51 27.03 3.98
CA PHE A 617 11.40 27.35 4.89
C PHE A 617 10.05 26.93 4.30
N PHE A 618 9.25 26.19 5.10
CA PHE A 618 7.99 25.60 4.71
C PHE A 618 6.87 26.04 5.67
N PRO A 619 6.18 27.14 5.38
CA PRO A 619 5.04 27.61 6.17
C PRO A 619 3.74 26.96 5.72
N SER A 620 2.78 26.83 6.65
CA SER A 620 1.39 26.54 6.31
C SER A 620 0.41 27.17 7.31
N VAL A 621 -0.79 27.43 6.83
CA VAL A 621 -1.91 27.95 7.63
C VAL A 621 -3.18 27.22 7.24
N SER A 622 -4.02 26.93 8.24
CA SER A 622 -5.37 26.43 8.00
C SER A 622 -6.35 26.98 9.01
N GLY A 623 -7.61 27.04 8.61
CA GLY A 623 -8.69 27.48 9.46
C GLY A 623 -9.96 26.67 9.20
N ALA A 624 -10.81 26.61 10.22
CA ALA A 624 -12.14 26.01 10.10
C ALA A 624 -13.17 26.78 10.91
N TRP A 625 -14.38 26.82 10.36
CA TRP A 625 -15.56 27.36 11.00
C TRP A 625 -16.62 26.27 11.12
N ARG A 626 -16.95 25.95 12.37
CA ARG A 626 -17.99 24.99 12.72
C ARG A 626 -19.32 25.71 12.86
N ILE A 627 -20.01 25.88 11.73
CA ILE A 627 -21.26 26.66 11.60
C ILE A 627 -22.35 26.07 12.49
N SER A 628 -22.41 24.76 12.61
CA SER A 628 -23.38 24.05 13.46
C SER A 628 -23.30 24.37 14.95
N LYS A 629 -22.24 25.05 15.42
CA LYS A 629 -22.09 25.51 16.81
C LYS A 629 -22.53 26.96 17.01
N GLU A 630 -22.93 27.67 15.95
CA GLU A 630 -23.43 29.03 16.06
C GLU A 630 -24.85 29.08 16.62
N LYS A 631 -25.16 30.17 17.33
CA LYS A 631 -26.48 30.35 17.96
C LYS A 631 -27.63 30.36 16.95
N PHE A 632 -27.39 30.86 15.72
CA PHE A 632 -28.37 30.89 14.65
C PHE A 632 -28.68 29.52 14.03
N TRP A 633 -27.84 28.47 14.32
CA TRP A 633 -28.05 27.12 13.81
C TRP A 633 -29.28 26.43 14.43
N GLY A 634 -29.61 26.71 15.68
CA GLY A 634 -30.81 26.34 16.40
C GLY A 634 -31.59 25.15 15.82
N ASP A 635 -32.72 25.47 15.18
CA ASP A 635 -33.67 24.48 14.60
C ASP A 635 -33.07 23.70 13.42
N LEU A 636 -32.05 24.24 12.73
CA LEU A 636 -31.34 23.52 11.66
C LEU A 636 -30.59 22.30 12.16
N SER A 637 -30.31 22.20 13.48
CA SER A 637 -29.70 21.02 14.10
C SER A 637 -30.57 19.76 13.97
N ASN A 638 -31.88 19.88 13.76
CA ASN A 638 -32.77 18.78 13.48
C ASN A 638 -32.59 18.19 12.05
N ILE A 639 -32.00 18.95 11.13
CA ILE A 639 -31.74 18.56 9.74
C ILE A 639 -30.27 18.15 9.58
N ALA A 640 -29.36 19.01 10.03
CA ALA A 640 -27.91 18.80 9.92
C ALA A 640 -27.26 18.93 11.32
N ASP A 641 -26.73 17.81 11.82
CA ASP A 641 -26.10 17.71 13.15
C ASP A 641 -24.77 18.47 13.19
N GLU A 642 -24.07 18.48 12.08
CA GLU A 642 -22.75 19.07 11.92
C GLU A 642 -22.63 19.73 10.54
N LEU A 643 -22.12 20.95 10.52
CA LEU A 643 -21.62 21.60 9.32
C LEU A 643 -20.36 22.38 9.66
N LYS A 644 -19.26 22.03 8.98
CA LYS A 644 -17.96 22.67 9.13
C LYS A 644 -17.37 22.98 7.76
N ILE A 645 -16.93 24.21 7.59
CA ILE A 645 -16.16 24.65 6.41
C ILE A 645 -14.71 24.80 6.86
N ARG A 646 -13.78 24.38 6.01
CA ARG A 646 -12.33 24.46 6.27
C ARG A 646 -11.58 24.93 5.04
N GLY A 647 -10.46 25.60 5.29
CA GLY A 647 -9.54 26.03 4.25
C GLY A 647 -8.10 25.92 4.70
N SER A 648 -7.22 25.56 3.78
CA SER A 648 -5.79 25.47 4.07
C SER A 648 -4.95 25.95 2.89
N TRP A 649 -3.78 26.50 3.23
CA TRP A 649 -2.71 26.85 2.31
C TRP A 649 -1.38 26.47 2.94
N GLY A 650 -0.43 26.00 2.12
CA GLY A 650 0.91 25.75 2.61
C GLY A 650 1.89 25.37 1.53
N LYS A 651 3.15 25.41 1.94
CA LYS A 651 4.32 25.07 1.14
C LYS A 651 5.02 23.89 1.76
N THR A 652 5.34 22.87 0.95
CA THR A 652 6.14 21.69 1.34
C THR A 652 7.29 21.51 0.37
N GLY A 653 8.32 20.77 0.78
CA GLY A 653 9.49 20.53 -0.05
C GLY A 653 9.60 19.08 -0.50
N ASN A 654 10.45 18.86 -1.49
CA ASN A 654 10.95 17.54 -1.88
C ASN A 654 12.47 17.62 -2.05
N GLN A 655 13.18 16.69 -1.38
CA GLN A 655 14.64 16.56 -1.48
C GLN A 655 15.09 15.40 -2.37
N SER A 656 14.18 14.80 -3.15
CA SER A 656 14.46 13.62 -3.99
C SER A 656 15.32 13.98 -5.20
N VAL A 657 16.56 14.38 -4.92
CA VAL A 657 17.62 14.62 -5.89
C VAL A 657 18.72 13.59 -5.65
N GLY A 658 19.46 13.25 -6.70
CA GLY A 658 20.62 12.36 -6.60
C GLY A 658 21.61 12.84 -5.52
N LEU A 659 22.20 11.91 -4.78
CA LEU A 659 23.22 12.25 -3.79
C LEU A 659 24.43 12.83 -4.51
N TYR A 660 25.04 13.86 -3.88
CA TYR A 660 26.25 14.51 -4.39
C TYR A 660 26.13 15.21 -5.77
N SER A 661 24.89 15.39 -6.31
CA SER A 661 24.67 16.04 -7.62
C SER A 661 25.18 17.49 -7.71
N TYR A 662 25.56 18.10 -6.60
CA TYR A 662 26.20 19.41 -6.54
C TYR A 662 27.73 19.34 -6.67
N LEU A 663 28.33 18.14 -6.77
CA LEU A 663 29.75 17.92 -6.93
C LEU A 663 30.08 17.51 -8.37
N GLU A 664 31.27 17.82 -8.81
CA GLU A 664 31.85 17.23 -10.00
C GLU A 664 32.21 15.77 -9.72
N THR A 665 31.74 14.87 -10.57
CA THR A 665 32.01 13.44 -10.43
C THR A 665 33.06 12.99 -11.42
N LEU A 666 33.99 12.15 -10.96
CA LEU A 666 34.94 11.46 -11.79
C LEU A 666 34.48 10.04 -12.05
N ALA A 667 34.61 9.59 -13.27
CA ALA A 667 34.36 8.21 -13.66
C ALA A 667 35.68 7.57 -14.14
N ALA A 668 35.81 6.27 -13.93
CA ALA A 668 36.92 5.51 -14.48
C ALA A 668 36.71 5.25 -15.97
N LEU A 669 37.75 5.35 -16.75
CA LEU A 669 37.78 5.04 -18.18
C LEU A 669 39.10 4.36 -18.50
N ASP A 670 39.05 3.26 -19.24
CA ASP A 670 40.25 2.65 -19.78
C ASP A 670 40.65 3.35 -21.07
N TYR A 671 41.89 3.84 -21.10
CA TYR A 671 42.49 4.43 -22.31
C TYR A 671 43.60 3.51 -22.83
N ASN A 672 43.66 3.36 -24.14
CA ASN A 672 44.64 2.48 -24.77
C ASN A 672 45.91 3.23 -25.13
N PHE A 673 47.00 2.94 -24.43
CA PHE A 673 48.36 3.43 -24.77
C PHE A 673 49.19 2.32 -25.43
N GLY A 674 49.39 2.42 -26.75
CA GLY A 674 50.23 1.47 -27.47
C GLY A 674 49.72 0.02 -27.40
N GLY A 675 48.44 -0.20 -27.41
CA GLY A 675 47.83 -1.53 -27.31
C GLY A 675 47.60 -2.04 -25.88
N THR A 676 47.98 -1.27 -24.84
CA THR A 676 47.80 -1.63 -23.46
C THR A 676 46.70 -0.75 -22.81
N PRO A 677 45.62 -1.32 -22.32
CA PRO A 677 44.60 -0.57 -21.57
C PRO A 677 45.19 -0.05 -20.27
N VAL A 678 45.06 1.26 -20.00
CA VAL A 678 45.43 1.91 -18.77
C VAL A 678 44.22 2.64 -18.21
N GLN A 679 43.86 2.35 -16.97
CA GLN A 679 42.75 3.01 -16.30
C GLN A 679 43.11 4.47 -15.98
N GLY A 680 42.26 5.39 -16.41
CA GLY A 680 42.29 6.80 -16.11
C GLY A 680 41.01 7.26 -15.40
N LEU A 681 40.99 8.54 -15.03
CA LEU A 681 39.78 9.18 -14.51
C LEU A 681 39.45 10.38 -15.39
N TYR A 682 38.16 10.55 -15.67
CA TYR A 682 37.67 11.73 -16.41
C TYR A 682 36.45 12.33 -15.67
N GLN A 683 36.20 13.61 -15.86
CA GLN A 683 35.00 14.28 -15.40
C GLN A 683 33.80 13.77 -16.18
N ALA A 684 32.83 13.16 -15.50
CA ALA A 684 31.65 12.57 -16.14
C ALA A 684 30.48 13.52 -16.22
N THR A 685 30.29 14.37 -15.19
CA THR A 685 29.11 15.24 -15.05
C THR A 685 29.55 16.64 -14.59
N LEU A 686 28.87 17.67 -15.08
CA LEU A 686 29.03 19.03 -14.57
C LEU A 686 28.42 19.15 -13.17
N ALA A 687 29.05 19.92 -12.30
CA ALA A 687 28.48 20.28 -11.00
C ALA A 687 27.35 21.29 -11.15
N ASN A 688 26.29 21.13 -10.36
CA ASN A 688 25.29 22.17 -10.19
C ASN A 688 25.21 22.61 -8.72
N LYS A 689 25.93 23.69 -8.40
CA LYS A 689 25.97 24.26 -7.03
C LYS A 689 24.71 25.05 -6.67
N ASP A 690 23.90 25.41 -7.67
CA ASP A 690 22.66 26.16 -7.48
C ASP A 690 21.44 25.26 -7.28
N LEU A 691 21.67 23.94 -7.26
CA LEU A 691 20.65 22.94 -7.02
C LEU A 691 19.94 23.23 -5.70
N THR A 692 18.59 23.26 -5.76
CA THR A 692 17.75 23.57 -4.61
C THR A 692 16.54 22.62 -4.51
N TRP A 693 15.72 22.83 -3.53
CA TRP A 693 14.53 22.06 -3.22
C TRP A 693 13.46 22.19 -4.33
N GLU A 694 12.86 21.07 -4.72
CA GLU A 694 11.56 21.13 -5.37
C GLU A 694 10.53 21.59 -4.35
N THR A 695 9.63 22.49 -4.74
CA THR A 695 8.65 23.07 -3.83
C THR A 695 7.23 22.82 -4.31
N THR A 696 6.37 22.35 -3.42
CA THR A 696 4.94 22.16 -3.71
C THR A 696 4.12 23.12 -2.88
N ILE A 697 3.35 23.96 -3.56
CA ILE A 697 2.37 24.90 -2.99
C ILE A 697 0.99 24.28 -3.17
N GLN A 698 0.22 24.19 -2.08
CA GLN A 698 -1.11 23.60 -2.11
C GLN A 698 -2.12 24.48 -1.40
N SER A 699 -3.30 24.66 -2.02
CA SER A 699 -4.50 25.25 -1.44
C SER A 699 -5.62 24.24 -1.45
N ASN A 700 -6.42 24.21 -0.39
CA ASN A 700 -7.57 23.32 -0.24
C ASN A 700 -8.74 24.04 0.42
N VAL A 701 -9.95 23.77 -0.05
CA VAL A 701 -11.20 24.17 0.59
C VAL A 701 -12.05 22.91 0.75
N GLY A 702 -12.64 22.73 1.94
CA GLY A 702 -13.42 21.53 2.23
C GLY A 702 -14.65 21.82 3.07
N VAL A 703 -15.61 20.91 2.98
CA VAL A 703 -16.85 20.92 3.75
C VAL A 703 -17.06 19.56 4.37
N ASP A 704 -17.31 19.54 5.68
CA ASP A 704 -17.70 18.34 6.43
C ASP A 704 -19.13 18.55 6.93
N ALA A 705 -20.05 17.64 6.59
CA ALA A 705 -21.44 17.69 7.01
C ALA A 705 -21.90 16.35 7.57
N SER A 706 -22.78 16.37 8.57
CA SER A 706 -23.39 15.20 9.17
C SER A 706 -24.90 15.43 9.35
N PHE A 707 -25.68 14.39 9.04
CA PHE A 707 -27.14 14.43 9.07
C PHE A 707 -27.69 13.18 9.77
N LEU A 708 -28.97 13.24 10.13
CA LEU A 708 -29.72 12.10 10.67
C LEU A 708 -29.10 11.53 11.96
N ASN A 709 -28.72 12.40 12.89
CA ASN A 709 -28.04 12.05 14.15
C ASN A 709 -26.74 11.28 13.89
N GLY A 710 -25.89 11.77 12.98
CA GLY A 710 -24.60 11.20 12.64
C GLY A 710 -24.67 9.91 11.81
N LYS A 711 -25.83 9.54 11.25
CA LYS A 711 -25.96 8.37 10.41
C LYS A 711 -25.48 8.60 8.98
N LEU A 712 -25.67 9.80 8.45
CA LEU A 712 -25.20 10.20 7.11
C LEU A 712 -24.09 11.23 7.26
N GLY A 713 -22.90 10.93 6.77
CA GLY A 713 -21.74 11.83 6.72
C GLY A 713 -21.37 12.16 5.28
N ILE A 714 -21.02 13.39 5.01
CA ILE A 714 -20.56 13.89 3.70
C ILE A 714 -19.30 14.72 3.92
N THR A 715 -18.24 14.40 3.19
CA THR A 715 -17.01 15.20 3.15
C THR A 715 -16.70 15.55 1.69
N PHE A 716 -16.48 16.80 1.39
CA PHE A 716 -16.09 17.29 0.08
C PHE A 716 -14.85 18.16 0.19
N ASP A 717 -13.89 17.99 -0.73
CA ASP A 717 -12.67 18.78 -0.85
C ASP A 717 -12.46 19.20 -2.30
N TYR A 718 -12.03 20.45 -2.50
CA TYR A 718 -11.47 20.95 -3.75
C TYR A 718 -10.07 21.49 -3.50
N TYR A 719 -9.12 21.08 -4.35
CA TYR A 719 -7.72 21.43 -4.16
C TYR A 719 -7.00 21.83 -5.44
N LYS A 720 -5.99 22.67 -5.26
CA LYS A 720 -4.96 22.97 -6.26
C LYS A 720 -3.59 22.72 -5.66
N LYS A 721 -2.76 21.93 -6.36
CA LYS A 721 -1.39 21.58 -5.98
C LYS A 721 -0.45 21.91 -7.12
N GLN A 722 0.55 22.74 -6.89
CA GLN A 722 1.51 23.19 -7.88
C GLN A 722 2.93 22.88 -7.38
N THR A 723 3.68 22.09 -8.15
CA THR A 723 5.07 21.79 -7.87
C THR A 723 5.95 22.60 -8.80
N GLU A 724 6.88 23.34 -8.21
CA GLU A 724 7.82 24.24 -8.88
C GLU A 724 9.25 23.77 -8.69
N GLY A 725 10.09 24.06 -9.69
CA GLY A 725 11.50 23.68 -9.67
C GLY A 725 11.72 22.16 -9.74
N ILE A 726 10.88 21.45 -10.49
CA ILE A 726 11.07 20.03 -10.75
C ILE A 726 12.40 19.81 -11.44
N LEU A 727 13.13 18.77 -11.03
CA LEU A 727 14.45 18.48 -11.56
C LEU A 727 14.36 17.94 -12.98
N LEU A 728 15.02 18.63 -13.89
CA LEU A 728 15.19 18.26 -15.30
C LEU A 728 16.67 18.31 -15.65
N SER A 729 17.14 17.34 -16.45
CA SER A 729 18.47 17.43 -17.09
C SER A 729 18.32 18.23 -18.39
N LEU A 730 18.54 19.54 -18.31
CA LEU A 730 18.42 20.40 -19.48
C LEU A 730 19.54 20.12 -20.49
N PRO A 731 19.28 20.10 -21.81
CA PRO A 731 20.28 19.82 -22.82
C PRO A 731 21.49 20.74 -22.72
N ILE A 732 22.68 20.18 -22.82
CA ILE A 732 23.95 20.91 -22.95
C ILE A 732 24.57 20.59 -24.31
N PRO A 733 25.45 21.46 -24.85
CA PRO A 733 26.15 21.15 -26.11
C PRO A 733 26.89 19.80 -26.03
N LEU A 734 26.63 18.90 -26.94
CA LEU A 734 27.28 17.57 -27.01
C LEU A 734 28.80 17.66 -27.14
N THR A 735 29.31 18.76 -27.67
CA THR A 735 30.75 19.03 -27.81
C THR A 735 31.47 19.11 -26.45
N LEU A 736 30.75 19.28 -25.33
CA LEU A 736 31.35 19.26 -24.00
C LEU A 736 31.77 17.86 -23.57
N GLY A 737 31.19 16.79 -24.14
CA GLY A 737 31.48 15.41 -23.79
C GLY A 737 31.10 15.03 -22.36
N LEU A 738 30.23 15.80 -21.70
CA LEU A 738 29.80 15.63 -20.33
C LEU A 738 28.29 15.35 -20.24
N ASN A 739 27.86 14.70 -19.19
CA ASN A 739 26.44 14.55 -18.86
C ASN A 739 25.87 15.87 -18.29
N ALA A 740 24.64 16.18 -18.71
CA ALA A 740 23.91 17.34 -18.19
C ALA A 740 23.59 17.15 -16.69
N PRO A 741 23.88 18.14 -15.85
CA PRO A 741 23.48 18.07 -14.44
C PRO A 741 21.98 18.29 -14.29
N PRO A 742 21.32 17.77 -13.23
CA PRO A 742 19.96 18.12 -12.91
C PRO A 742 19.84 19.61 -12.54
N GLN A 743 18.77 20.25 -13.00
CA GLN A 743 18.45 21.66 -12.75
C GLN A 743 17.00 21.80 -12.31
N ASN A 744 16.70 22.77 -11.43
CA ASN A 744 15.36 23.09 -10.97
C ASN A 744 14.62 23.95 -12.02
N ALA A 745 13.92 23.32 -12.95
CA ALA A 745 13.41 24.00 -14.13
C ALA A 745 11.95 23.74 -14.49
N GLY A 746 11.38 22.57 -14.13
CA GLY A 746 10.02 22.20 -14.52
C GLY A 746 8.95 22.59 -13.50
N ASN A 747 7.70 22.78 -13.97
CA ASN A 747 6.53 22.99 -13.10
C ASN A 747 5.37 22.08 -13.53
N VAL A 748 4.66 21.51 -12.53
CA VAL A 748 3.48 20.67 -12.73
C VAL A 748 2.35 21.13 -11.83
N GLU A 749 1.13 21.14 -12.36
CA GLU A 749 -0.08 21.47 -11.65
C GLU A 749 -1.03 20.27 -11.59
N ASN A 750 -1.59 20.01 -10.40
CA ASN A 750 -2.72 19.11 -10.18
C ASN A 750 -3.89 19.89 -9.60
N LYS A 751 -5.05 19.79 -10.24
CA LYS A 751 -6.33 20.30 -9.73
C LYS A 751 -7.29 19.15 -9.59
N GLY A 752 -8.00 19.09 -8.47
CA GLY A 752 -8.91 17.96 -8.26
C GLY A 752 -9.96 18.24 -7.20
N TRP A 753 -10.89 17.30 -7.12
CA TRP A 753 -11.93 17.28 -6.10
C TRP A 753 -12.10 15.87 -5.54
N GLU A 754 -12.58 15.77 -4.31
CA GLU A 754 -12.77 14.56 -3.55
C GLU A 754 -14.14 14.60 -2.87
N LEU A 755 -14.90 13.49 -2.92
CA LEU A 755 -16.19 13.34 -2.24
C LEU A 755 -16.21 11.99 -1.52
N ALA A 756 -16.57 12.01 -0.25
CA ALA A 756 -16.87 10.81 0.53
C ALA A 756 -18.27 10.92 1.13
N ILE A 757 -19.07 9.88 0.99
CA ILE A 757 -20.41 9.76 1.57
C ILE A 757 -20.42 8.49 2.42
N SER A 758 -20.81 8.59 3.67
CA SER A 758 -20.94 7.46 4.59
C SER A 758 -22.35 7.40 5.15
N HIS A 759 -22.94 6.22 5.14
CA HIS A 759 -24.22 5.98 5.79
C HIS A 759 -24.15 4.73 6.67
N LYS A 760 -24.56 4.86 7.93
CA LYS A 760 -24.61 3.73 8.88
C LYS A 760 -25.93 3.76 9.62
N SER A 761 -26.55 2.58 9.76
CA SER A 761 -27.80 2.46 10.52
C SER A 761 -27.98 1.04 11.05
N ALA A 762 -28.94 0.88 11.93
CA ALA A 762 -29.39 -0.41 12.47
C ALA A 762 -30.90 -0.53 12.35
N ILE A 763 -31.37 -1.68 11.90
CA ILE A 763 -32.78 -2.06 11.84
C ILE A 763 -32.91 -3.37 12.61
N ASN A 764 -33.39 -3.31 13.85
CA ASN A 764 -33.39 -4.44 14.79
C ASN A 764 -31.97 -5.05 14.93
N ASN A 765 -31.80 -6.33 14.59
CA ASN A 765 -30.52 -7.06 14.65
C ASN A 765 -29.69 -6.92 13.36
N PHE A 766 -30.16 -6.16 12.38
CA PHE A 766 -29.42 -5.91 11.13
C PHE A 766 -28.74 -4.56 11.21
N HIS A 767 -27.41 -4.57 11.20
CA HIS A 767 -26.56 -3.37 11.17
C HIS A 767 -25.90 -3.27 9.79
N TYR A 768 -25.81 -2.06 9.28
CA TYR A 768 -25.12 -1.84 8.03
C TYR A 768 -24.31 -0.54 8.02
N GLY A 769 -23.22 -0.54 7.28
CA GLY A 769 -22.39 0.61 7.01
C GLY A 769 -21.98 0.63 5.54
N ILE A 770 -22.25 1.73 4.86
CA ILE A 770 -21.92 1.94 3.46
C ILE A 770 -21.05 3.20 3.37
N VAL A 771 -19.91 3.08 2.70
CA VAL A 771 -19.00 4.20 2.41
C VAL A 771 -18.74 4.23 0.92
N PHE A 772 -19.16 5.31 0.29
CA PHE A 772 -18.87 5.62 -1.10
C PHE A 772 -17.87 6.76 -1.15
N ASN A 773 -16.86 6.63 -1.99
CA ASN A 773 -15.91 7.70 -2.26
C ASN A 773 -15.64 7.81 -3.76
N ILE A 774 -15.41 9.04 -4.24
CA ILE A 774 -15.05 9.33 -5.61
C ILE A 774 -14.13 10.55 -5.64
N SER A 775 -13.17 10.55 -6.55
CA SER A 775 -12.27 11.69 -6.77
C SER A 775 -11.84 11.80 -8.22
N ASP A 776 -11.50 13.01 -8.63
CA ASP A 776 -10.91 13.29 -9.94
C ASP A 776 -9.71 14.22 -9.79
N VAL A 777 -8.70 14.03 -10.65
CA VAL A 777 -7.51 14.86 -10.72
C VAL A 777 -7.16 15.16 -12.17
N LYS A 778 -6.91 16.44 -12.47
CA LYS A 778 -6.38 16.91 -13.73
C LYS A 778 -4.92 17.31 -13.54
N ASN A 779 -4.02 16.58 -14.20
CA ASN A 779 -2.58 16.81 -14.20
C ASN A 779 -2.18 17.63 -15.42
N LYS A 780 -1.24 18.56 -15.28
CA LYS A 780 -0.76 19.41 -16.37
C LYS A 780 0.68 19.86 -16.11
N ILE A 781 1.56 19.65 -17.08
CA ILE A 781 2.87 20.31 -17.14
C ILE A 781 2.63 21.78 -17.50
N THR A 782 3.09 22.68 -16.67
CA THR A 782 2.85 24.14 -16.87
C THR A 782 4.06 24.88 -17.38
N ASN A 783 5.27 24.36 -17.12
CA ASN A 783 6.52 24.96 -17.58
C ASN A 783 7.62 23.90 -17.71
N LEU A 784 8.45 23.99 -18.75
CA LEU A 784 9.65 23.19 -18.99
C LEU A 784 10.89 24.06 -19.22
N ALA A 785 10.88 25.31 -18.73
CA ALA A 785 11.97 26.28 -18.83
C ALA A 785 12.40 26.59 -20.29
N GLY A 786 11.45 26.59 -21.24
CA GLY A 786 11.74 26.83 -22.66
C GLY A 786 12.44 25.67 -23.37
N THR A 787 12.51 24.51 -22.74
CA THR A 787 13.06 23.28 -23.32
C THR A 787 11.95 22.27 -23.64
N GLY A 788 12.30 21.15 -24.25
CA GLY A 788 11.32 20.16 -24.64
C GLY A 788 10.67 20.47 -26.01
N PRO A 789 9.66 19.67 -26.44
CA PRO A 789 9.12 18.54 -25.69
C PRO A 789 10.15 17.40 -25.49
N TYR A 790 10.05 16.69 -24.35
CA TYR A 790 10.86 15.50 -24.11
C TYR A 790 10.06 14.28 -24.52
N ILE A 791 10.65 13.44 -25.39
CA ILE A 791 10.06 12.20 -25.86
C ILE A 791 10.81 11.03 -25.21
N ASN A 792 10.05 10.16 -24.53
CA ASN A 792 10.58 8.96 -23.90
C ASN A 792 10.04 7.74 -24.63
N ASN A 793 10.94 6.89 -25.09
CA ASN A 793 10.61 5.60 -25.68
C ASN A 793 10.93 4.52 -24.64
N GLU A 794 9.91 3.94 -24.03
CA GLU A 794 10.06 2.85 -23.08
C GLU A 794 9.44 1.59 -23.67
N PHE A 795 10.29 0.63 -24.01
CA PHE A 795 9.92 -0.57 -24.77
C PHE A 795 9.20 -0.20 -26.08
N TRP A 796 7.89 -0.36 -26.14
CA TRP A 796 7.05 -0.13 -27.33
C TRP A 796 6.07 1.03 -27.14
N VAL A 797 6.20 1.77 -26.05
CA VAL A 797 5.34 2.91 -25.74
C VAL A 797 6.13 4.19 -25.81
N THR A 798 5.72 5.07 -26.71
CA THR A 798 6.26 6.43 -26.80
C THR A 798 5.40 7.37 -25.98
N THR A 799 6.03 8.14 -25.09
CA THR A 799 5.37 9.17 -24.30
C THR A 799 6.01 10.53 -24.49
N ILE A 800 5.23 11.59 -24.28
CA ILE A 800 5.68 12.97 -24.42
C ILE A 800 5.46 13.74 -23.12
N GLN A 801 6.46 14.53 -22.76
CA GLN A 801 6.37 15.58 -21.77
C GLN A 801 6.40 16.92 -22.45
N LYS A 802 5.24 17.57 -22.55
CA LYS A 802 5.05 18.85 -23.23
C LYS A 802 4.19 19.77 -22.37
N GLU A 803 4.50 21.06 -22.39
CA GLU A 803 3.68 22.07 -21.72
C GLU A 803 2.23 21.99 -22.21
N GLY A 804 1.30 22.08 -21.30
CA GLY A 804 -0.12 21.97 -21.59
C GLY A 804 -0.72 20.56 -21.46
N LEU A 805 0.12 19.50 -21.45
CA LEU A 805 -0.29 18.09 -21.38
C LEU A 805 -0.11 17.49 -19.98
N PRO A 806 -0.82 16.39 -19.66
CA PRO A 806 -0.48 15.54 -18.54
C PRO A 806 0.92 14.93 -18.68
N ILE A 807 1.55 14.62 -17.54
CA ILE A 807 2.84 13.92 -17.51
C ILE A 807 2.71 12.58 -18.23
N ASN A 808 3.71 12.25 -19.07
CA ASN A 808 3.80 10.99 -19.84
C ASN A 808 2.55 10.67 -20.66
N SER A 809 2.00 11.69 -21.35
CA SER A 809 0.95 11.47 -22.34
C SER A 809 1.46 10.58 -23.46
N PHE A 810 0.63 9.66 -23.95
CA PHE A 810 0.98 8.82 -25.10
C PHE A 810 1.17 9.66 -26.35
N LEU A 811 2.24 9.40 -27.09
CA LEU A 811 2.57 10.06 -28.34
C LEU A 811 2.51 9.06 -29.50
N GLY A 812 1.81 9.39 -30.56
CA GLY A 812 1.69 8.49 -31.71
C GLY A 812 0.91 9.10 -32.87
N TYR A 813 0.68 8.29 -33.87
CA TYR A 813 -0.06 8.68 -35.05
C TYR A 813 -1.57 8.59 -34.85
N LYS A 814 -2.31 9.52 -35.45
CA LYS A 814 -3.75 9.46 -35.59
C LYS A 814 -4.11 8.59 -36.78
N THR A 815 -5.02 7.62 -36.61
CA THR A 815 -5.49 6.76 -37.70
C THR A 815 -6.78 7.26 -38.32
N LEU A 816 -6.93 7.05 -39.63
CA LEU A 816 -8.11 7.35 -40.44
C LEU A 816 -8.87 6.07 -40.85
N GLY A 817 -8.50 4.92 -40.27
CA GLY A 817 -8.99 3.59 -40.63
C GLY A 817 -7.92 2.81 -41.42
N MET A 818 -8.34 1.92 -42.30
CA MET A 818 -7.51 1.13 -43.17
C MET A 818 -7.69 1.54 -44.64
N PHE A 819 -6.62 1.49 -45.41
CA PHE A 819 -6.72 1.68 -46.86
C PHE A 819 -7.63 0.61 -47.45
N GLN A 820 -8.63 1.00 -48.27
CA GLN A 820 -9.57 0.07 -48.88
C GLN A 820 -9.17 -0.35 -50.27
N THR A 821 -8.50 0.54 -51.04
CA THR A 821 -8.13 0.28 -52.44
C THR A 821 -6.69 0.72 -52.70
N GLN A 822 -6.09 0.17 -53.78
CA GLN A 822 -4.78 0.58 -54.26
C GLN A 822 -4.78 2.04 -54.72
N GLU A 823 -5.88 2.55 -55.27
CA GLU A 823 -6.04 3.94 -55.68
C GLU A 823 -5.93 4.90 -54.45
N GLU A 824 -6.47 4.50 -53.31
CA GLU A 824 -6.31 5.25 -52.08
C GLU A 824 -4.85 5.30 -51.62
N VAL A 825 -4.13 4.16 -51.70
CA VAL A 825 -2.71 4.06 -51.33
C VAL A 825 -1.86 4.96 -52.24
N ASP A 826 -2.11 4.94 -53.56
CA ASP A 826 -1.36 5.69 -54.53
C ASP A 826 -1.56 7.22 -54.45
N LYS A 827 -2.72 7.66 -53.90
CA LYS A 827 -3.06 9.08 -53.81
C LYS A 827 -2.84 9.70 -52.43
N TYR A 828 -2.57 8.92 -51.39
CA TYR A 828 -2.40 9.40 -50.03
C TYR A 828 -0.99 9.12 -49.52
N PRO A 829 -0.36 10.03 -48.76
CA PRO A 829 0.95 9.79 -48.23
C PRO A 829 0.97 8.56 -47.33
N THR A 830 2.01 7.75 -47.42
CA THR A 830 2.18 6.52 -46.63
C THR A 830 3.38 6.63 -45.71
N LEU A 831 3.24 6.08 -44.47
CA LEU A 831 4.33 6.10 -43.47
C LEU A 831 5.47 5.11 -43.87
N PHE A 832 5.11 4.01 -44.54
CA PHE A 832 6.06 2.95 -44.89
C PHE A 832 6.04 2.67 -46.38
N PRO A 833 7.19 2.42 -46.97
CA PRO A 833 7.25 1.87 -48.33
C PRO A 833 6.53 0.52 -48.40
N GLY A 834 5.83 0.27 -49.51
CA GLY A 834 5.12 -0.98 -49.70
C GLY A 834 3.79 -1.13 -48.96
N THR A 835 3.23 -0.01 -48.46
CA THR A 835 1.86 0.03 -47.95
C THR A 835 0.86 -0.47 -49.00
N LYS A 836 -0.11 -1.26 -48.59
CA LYS A 836 -1.13 -1.89 -49.46
C LYS A 836 -2.52 -1.71 -48.88
N PRO A 837 -3.58 -1.99 -49.64
CA PRO A 837 -4.94 -2.06 -49.09
C PRO A 837 -5.02 -3.00 -47.88
N GLY A 838 -5.73 -2.59 -46.84
CA GLY A 838 -5.80 -3.28 -45.55
C GLY A 838 -4.78 -2.83 -44.50
N ASP A 839 -3.77 -2.06 -44.86
CA ASP A 839 -2.84 -1.45 -43.91
C ASP A 839 -3.46 -0.22 -43.27
N LEU A 840 -2.97 0.17 -42.08
CA LEU A 840 -3.45 1.37 -41.37
C LEU A 840 -3.13 2.64 -42.15
N LYS A 841 -4.10 3.52 -42.25
CA LYS A 841 -3.99 4.86 -42.86
C LYS A 841 -3.79 5.88 -41.78
N TYR A 842 -2.64 6.54 -41.75
CA TYR A 842 -2.27 7.54 -40.77
C TYR A 842 -2.58 8.93 -41.29
N MET A 843 -2.96 9.85 -40.37
CA MET A 843 -3.29 11.23 -40.68
C MET A 843 -2.01 12.06 -40.88
N ASP A 844 -1.90 12.73 -42.03
CA ASP A 844 -0.96 13.83 -42.21
C ASP A 844 -1.46 15.05 -41.46
N VAL A 845 -0.89 15.29 -40.26
CA VAL A 845 -1.39 16.29 -39.31
C VAL A 845 -0.96 17.69 -39.71
N ASN A 846 0.21 17.84 -40.28
CA ASN A 846 0.76 19.12 -40.67
C ASN A 846 0.40 19.52 -42.13
N GLY A 847 -0.12 18.58 -42.94
CA GLY A 847 -0.57 18.79 -44.33
C GLY A 847 0.55 19.01 -45.35
N ASP A 848 1.76 18.53 -45.04
CA ASP A 848 2.92 18.71 -45.90
C ASP A 848 3.05 17.63 -47.01
N GLY A 849 2.16 16.63 -46.99
CA GLY A 849 2.14 15.52 -47.95
C GLY A 849 3.15 14.42 -47.64
N VAL A 850 3.83 14.45 -46.50
CA VAL A 850 4.83 13.45 -46.09
C VAL A 850 4.57 12.97 -44.67
N LEU A 851 4.27 11.69 -44.50
CA LEU A 851 4.09 11.11 -43.16
C LEU A 851 5.45 10.81 -42.50
N ASN A 852 5.68 11.45 -41.35
CA ASN A 852 6.91 11.26 -40.55
C ASN A 852 6.67 11.58 -39.07
N SER A 853 7.70 11.63 -38.24
CA SER A 853 7.58 11.88 -36.80
C SER A 853 6.95 13.25 -36.44
N SER A 854 6.89 14.20 -37.39
CA SER A 854 6.23 15.49 -37.20
C SER A 854 4.70 15.38 -37.14
N ASP A 855 4.13 14.27 -37.63
CA ASP A 855 2.70 13.96 -37.60
C ASP A 855 2.26 13.25 -36.31
N MET A 856 3.21 12.95 -35.42
CA MET A 856 2.89 12.35 -34.14
C MET A 856 2.25 13.39 -33.21
N ILE A 857 1.11 13.04 -32.64
CA ILE A 857 0.35 13.88 -31.71
C ILE A 857 0.10 13.15 -30.39
N PRO A 858 -0.28 13.87 -29.33
CA PRO A 858 -0.77 13.23 -28.11
C PRO A 858 -2.07 12.44 -28.38
N ILE A 859 -2.05 11.12 -28.13
CA ILE A 859 -3.17 10.22 -28.47
C ILE A 859 -3.91 9.67 -27.26
N GLY A 860 -3.40 9.89 -26.03
CA GLY A 860 -4.06 9.42 -24.80
C GLY A 860 -3.24 9.67 -23.54
N SER A 861 -3.76 9.24 -22.39
CA SER A 861 -3.11 9.32 -21.09
C SER A 861 -3.53 8.18 -20.17
N ASN A 862 -2.58 7.61 -19.45
CA ASN A 862 -2.84 6.56 -18.46
C ASN A 862 -3.21 7.11 -17.06
N ILE A 863 -3.29 8.43 -16.89
CA ILE A 863 -3.72 9.01 -15.61
C ILE A 863 -5.21 8.74 -15.41
N PRO A 864 -5.60 8.05 -14.32
CA PRO A 864 -6.98 7.68 -14.10
C PRO A 864 -7.83 8.90 -13.67
N HIS A 865 -9.02 9.00 -14.25
CA HIS A 865 -10.05 9.98 -13.88
C HIS A 865 -11.26 9.28 -13.24
N PHE A 866 -11.95 9.99 -12.35
CA PHE A 866 -13.13 9.49 -11.63
C PHE A 866 -12.84 8.15 -10.94
N THR A 867 -11.80 8.13 -10.10
CA THR A 867 -11.51 6.96 -9.27
C THR A 867 -12.53 6.88 -8.14
N PHE A 868 -13.16 5.72 -7.96
CA PHE A 868 -14.19 5.53 -6.93
C PHE A 868 -14.08 4.21 -6.20
N GLY A 869 -14.63 4.17 -5.00
CA GLY A 869 -14.74 2.99 -4.16
C GLY A 869 -16.07 2.94 -3.42
N LEU A 870 -16.61 1.74 -3.26
CA LEU A 870 -17.82 1.48 -2.49
C LEU A 870 -17.57 0.32 -1.53
N ASN A 871 -17.53 0.63 -0.24
CA ASN A 871 -17.38 -0.37 0.83
C ASN A 871 -18.70 -0.54 1.57
N MET A 872 -19.19 -1.78 1.62
CA MET A 872 -20.44 -2.15 2.26
C MET A 872 -20.20 -3.23 3.29
N ASN A 873 -20.61 -2.97 4.52
CA ASN A 873 -20.53 -3.90 5.65
C ASN A 873 -21.93 -4.17 6.16
N PHE A 874 -22.24 -5.43 6.37
CA PHE A 874 -23.54 -5.90 6.88
C PHE A 874 -23.30 -6.87 8.04
N ASP A 875 -24.01 -6.67 9.14
CA ASP A 875 -23.98 -7.56 10.30
C ASP A 875 -25.42 -7.99 10.63
N TYR A 876 -25.67 -9.28 10.73
CA TYR A 876 -26.95 -9.83 11.14
C TYR A 876 -26.74 -10.97 12.11
N LYS A 877 -27.10 -10.74 13.38
CA LYS A 877 -26.84 -11.68 14.48
C LYS A 877 -25.36 -12.08 14.54
N ASN A 878 -25.06 -13.35 14.18
CA ASN A 878 -23.72 -13.93 14.23
C ASN A 878 -23.02 -13.93 12.86
N PHE A 879 -23.68 -13.46 11.80
CA PHE A 879 -23.12 -13.33 10.46
C PHE A 879 -22.65 -11.91 10.22
N ASP A 880 -21.51 -11.80 9.60
CA ASP A 880 -20.99 -10.56 9.05
C ASP A 880 -20.63 -10.72 7.58
N MET A 881 -20.83 -9.69 6.78
CA MET A 881 -20.57 -9.69 5.35
C MET A 881 -19.94 -8.36 4.93
N ASN A 882 -18.93 -8.44 4.06
CA ASN A 882 -18.29 -7.28 3.47
C ASN A 882 -18.26 -7.41 1.95
N PHE A 883 -18.60 -6.33 1.26
CA PHE A 883 -18.39 -6.14 -0.17
C PHE A 883 -17.57 -4.91 -0.41
N PHE A 884 -16.63 -5.03 -1.33
CA PHE A 884 -15.84 -3.90 -1.75
C PHE A 884 -15.74 -3.83 -3.27
N LEU A 885 -16.26 -2.75 -3.83
CA LEU A 885 -16.19 -2.40 -5.24
C LEU A 885 -15.22 -1.24 -5.45
N GLN A 886 -14.46 -1.31 -6.52
CA GLN A 886 -13.54 -0.25 -6.94
C GLN A 886 -13.67 -0.04 -8.44
N GLY A 887 -13.48 1.21 -8.88
CA GLY A 887 -13.48 1.50 -10.31
C GLY A 887 -12.75 2.79 -10.68
N VAL A 888 -12.54 2.91 -11.99
CA VAL A 888 -11.98 4.06 -12.68
C VAL A 888 -12.93 4.40 -13.83
N GLY A 889 -13.41 5.64 -13.88
CA GLY A 889 -14.39 6.06 -14.90
C GLY A 889 -13.78 6.34 -16.26
N LYS A 890 -12.49 6.75 -16.31
CA LYS A 890 -11.74 6.99 -17.54
C LYS A 890 -10.25 6.79 -17.31
N SER A 891 -9.63 6.02 -18.17
CA SER A 891 -8.17 5.88 -18.32
C SER A 891 -7.91 5.27 -19.70
N ASP A 892 -6.75 5.54 -20.28
CA ASP A 892 -6.32 4.94 -21.54
C ASP A 892 -5.18 3.97 -21.26
N ALA A 893 -5.13 2.88 -22.01
CA ALA A 893 -4.05 1.92 -22.02
C ALA A 893 -3.62 1.67 -23.47
N MET A 894 -2.31 1.55 -23.71
CA MET A 894 -1.79 1.21 -25.03
C MET A 894 -1.53 -0.29 -25.10
N ILE A 895 -2.16 -0.98 -26.04
CA ILE A 895 -1.95 -2.39 -26.34
C ILE A 895 -1.06 -2.45 -27.57
N GLY A 896 0.26 -2.33 -27.39
CA GLY A 896 1.16 -2.15 -28.54
C GLY A 896 2.04 -3.35 -28.85
N GLU A 897 2.70 -3.90 -27.88
CA GLU A 897 3.86 -4.77 -28.08
C GLU A 897 3.57 -6.04 -28.93
N TRP A 898 2.32 -6.55 -28.92
CA TRP A 898 2.00 -7.83 -29.54
C TRP A 898 0.69 -7.87 -30.32
N ALA A 899 -0.11 -6.83 -30.22
CA ALA A 899 -1.43 -6.80 -30.86
C ALA A 899 -1.36 -6.44 -32.35
N GLY A 900 -0.31 -5.71 -32.76
CA GLY A 900 -0.11 -5.25 -34.14
C GLY A 900 0.62 -6.20 -35.01
N ASN A 901 1.33 -7.18 -34.45
CA ASN A 901 2.15 -8.08 -35.25
C ASN A 901 1.44 -9.40 -35.46
N VAL A 902 1.11 -9.70 -36.70
CA VAL A 902 0.82 -11.07 -37.08
C VAL A 902 2.14 -11.81 -37.11
N PRO A 903 2.24 -12.77 -36.31
CA PRO A 903 3.50 -13.15 -35.73
C PRO A 903 4.32 -13.96 -36.71
N TRP A 904 5.44 -13.49 -36.82
CA TRP A 904 6.64 -14.19 -37.08
C TRP A 904 6.92 -15.20 -35.99
N GLN A 905 6.29 -16.37 -36.01
CA GLN A 905 6.55 -17.45 -35.04
C GLN A 905 6.04 -17.23 -33.61
N SER A 906 5.11 -16.33 -33.35
CA SER A 906 4.65 -16.02 -32.03
C SER A 906 3.18 -16.36 -31.76
N PHE A 907 2.76 -16.21 -30.53
CA PHE A 907 1.40 -16.37 -30.07
C PHE A 907 0.42 -15.46 -30.81
N VAL A 908 -0.63 -16.05 -31.40
CA VAL A 908 -1.73 -15.30 -32.02
C VAL A 908 -2.93 -15.31 -31.12
N MET A 909 -3.50 -14.17 -30.87
CA MET A 909 -4.68 -14.00 -30.03
C MET A 909 -5.98 -14.13 -30.85
N ASP A 910 -7.02 -14.66 -30.22
CA ASP A 910 -8.30 -14.95 -30.89
C ASP A 910 -8.93 -13.72 -31.57
N PHE A 911 -8.72 -12.52 -31.03
CA PHE A 911 -9.21 -11.29 -31.62
C PHE A 911 -8.55 -10.91 -32.96
N GLN A 912 -7.35 -11.40 -33.25
CA GLN A 912 -6.63 -11.14 -34.51
C GLN A 912 -7.20 -11.90 -35.72
N LYS A 913 -8.17 -12.79 -35.53
CA LYS A 913 -8.91 -13.47 -36.58
C LYS A 913 -9.82 -12.54 -37.39
N ASP A 914 -10.22 -11.41 -36.80
CA ASP A 914 -11.08 -10.42 -37.47
C ASP A 914 -10.21 -9.39 -38.22
N TYR A 915 -9.42 -9.88 -39.21
CA TYR A 915 -8.47 -9.11 -40.02
C TYR A 915 -9.04 -8.76 -41.41
N TRP A 916 -8.53 -7.67 -41.94
CA TRP A 916 -8.90 -7.17 -43.26
C TRP A 916 -8.51 -8.11 -44.40
N THR A 917 -9.47 -8.36 -45.31
CA THR A 917 -9.27 -8.99 -46.62
C THR A 917 -10.10 -8.24 -47.66
N PRO A 918 -9.84 -8.41 -49.00
CA PRO A 918 -10.68 -7.80 -50.01
C PRO A 918 -12.17 -8.18 -49.93
N ASP A 919 -12.50 -9.34 -49.34
CA ASP A 919 -13.87 -9.82 -49.12
C ASP A 919 -14.40 -9.49 -47.72
N HIS A 920 -13.56 -8.91 -46.80
CA HIS A 920 -13.91 -8.52 -45.44
C HIS A 920 -13.30 -7.16 -45.12
N THR A 921 -13.80 -6.12 -45.78
CA THR A 921 -13.27 -4.76 -45.68
C THR A 921 -13.67 -3.99 -44.43
N ASP A 922 -14.67 -4.46 -43.68
CA ASP A 922 -15.16 -3.91 -42.42
C ASP A 922 -14.50 -4.56 -41.16
N ALA A 923 -13.44 -5.35 -41.36
CA ALA A 923 -12.67 -5.99 -40.33
C ALA A 923 -12.13 -4.99 -39.29
N LYS A 924 -11.92 -5.46 -38.07
CA LYS A 924 -11.42 -4.62 -36.95
C LYS A 924 -9.90 -4.48 -36.91
N TYR A 925 -9.18 -5.37 -37.61
CA TYR A 925 -7.72 -5.38 -37.62
C TYR A 925 -7.17 -5.24 -39.01
N PRO A 926 -5.97 -4.65 -39.13
CA PRO A 926 -5.30 -4.49 -40.41
C PRO A 926 -4.97 -5.86 -41.04
N ARG A 927 -4.65 -5.82 -42.29
CA ARG A 927 -4.20 -6.95 -43.09
C ARG A 927 -2.93 -7.57 -42.46
N PRO A 928 -2.94 -8.89 -42.16
CA PRO A 928 -1.74 -9.55 -41.64
C PRO A 928 -0.66 -9.64 -42.71
N GLU A 929 0.59 -9.32 -42.37
CA GLU A 929 1.75 -9.46 -43.25
C GLU A 929 2.95 -10.01 -42.50
N ALA A 930 3.54 -11.09 -42.97
CA ALA A 930 4.76 -11.63 -42.38
C ALA A 930 5.96 -10.70 -42.67
N PHE A 931 6.91 -10.63 -41.74
CA PHE A 931 8.13 -9.85 -41.85
C PHE A 931 7.94 -8.31 -41.90
N ALA A 932 6.74 -7.82 -41.59
CA ALA A 932 6.46 -6.39 -41.64
C ALA A 932 6.62 -5.71 -40.29
N ASP A 933 7.43 -4.63 -40.23
CA ASP A 933 7.58 -3.80 -39.02
C ASP A 933 6.54 -2.67 -38.93
N LYS A 934 5.65 -2.55 -39.92
CA LYS A 934 4.71 -1.41 -40.03
C LYS A 934 3.59 -1.41 -38.99
N ASP A 935 3.31 -2.54 -38.36
CA ASP A 935 2.26 -2.66 -37.34
C ASP A 935 2.75 -2.31 -35.93
N TRP A 936 4.04 -1.99 -35.77
CA TRP A 936 4.68 -1.66 -34.50
C TRP A 936 4.69 -0.16 -34.19
N VAL A 937 3.82 0.60 -34.80
CA VAL A 937 3.81 2.05 -34.69
C VAL A 937 2.85 2.47 -33.58
N ASN A 938 3.33 3.35 -32.69
CA ASN A 938 2.45 3.99 -31.72
C ASN A 938 1.35 4.76 -32.45
N ALA A 939 0.10 4.30 -32.32
CA ALA A 939 -1.06 4.91 -32.96
C ALA A 939 -2.28 4.82 -32.04
N ASP A 940 -3.25 5.71 -32.26
CA ASP A 940 -4.50 5.72 -31.50
C ASP A 940 -5.37 4.48 -31.72
N PHE A 941 -5.11 3.74 -32.81
CA PHE A 941 -5.71 2.43 -33.06
C PHE A 941 -5.44 1.42 -31.93
N TRP A 942 -4.27 1.50 -31.30
CA TRP A 942 -3.86 0.63 -30.21
C TRP A 942 -4.19 1.19 -28.82
N ILE A 943 -4.84 2.36 -28.74
CA ILE A 943 -5.32 2.93 -27.47
C ILE A 943 -6.68 2.34 -27.15
N VAL A 944 -6.81 1.74 -25.98
CA VAL A 944 -8.06 1.20 -25.45
C VAL A 944 -8.46 1.91 -24.18
N ASN A 945 -9.76 2.10 -24.01
CA ASN A 945 -10.32 2.63 -22.77
C ASN A 945 -10.20 1.57 -21.68
N SER A 946 -9.36 1.82 -20.67
CA SER A 946 -9.10 0.98 -19.51
C SER A 946 -9.97 1.32 -18.29
N ALA A 947 -11.06 2.08 -18.47
CA ALA A 947 -12.07 2.26 -17.44
C ALA A 947 -12.61 0.91 -16.95
N TYR A 948 -12.88 0.79 -15.64
CA TYR A 948 -13.33 -0.48 -15.08
C TYR A 948 -14.18 -0.34 -13.83
N LEU A 949 -14.91 -1.41 -13.53
CA LEU A 949 -15.52 -1.71 -12.24
C LEU A 949 -15.10 -3.12 -11.81
N LYS A 950 -14.50 -3.23 -10.61
CA LYS A 950 -14.06 -4.51 -10.01
C LYS A 950 -14.76 -4.80 -8.69
N LEU A 951 -15.21 -6.04 -8.49
CA LEU A 951 -15.48 -6.55 -7.14
C LEU A 951 -14.16 -7.05 -6.56
N LYS A 952 -13.50 -6.16 -5.81
CA LYS A 952 -12.17 -6.38 -5.23
C LYS A 952 -12.19 -7.34 -4.05
N ASN A 953 -13.28 -7.37 -3.27
CA ASN A 953 -13.41 -8.25 -2.13
C ASN A 953 -14.88 -8.57 -1.84
N ILE A 954 -15.14 -9.82 -1.52
CA ILE A 954 -16.34 -10.30 -0.84
C ILE A 954 -15.91 -11.21 0.28
N GLN A 955 -16.44 -10.99 1.49
CA GLN A 955 -16.18 -11.84 2.65
C GLN A 955 -17.48 -12.13 3.39
N LEU A 956 -17.69 -13.39 3.78
CA LEU A 956 -18.78 -13.83 4.66
C LEU A 956 -18.19 -14.49 5.89
N GLY A 957 -18.52 -14.00 7.07
CA GLY A 957 -18.06 -14.51 8.36
C GLY A 957 -19.23 -15.02 9.23
N TYR A 958 -18.91 -15.99 10.06
CA TYR A 958 -19.79 -16.50 11.11
C TYR A 958 -19.07 -16.59 12.43
N THR A 959 -19.55 -15.88 13.44
CA THR A 959 -19.03 -15.92 14.81
C THR A 959 -19.84 -16.90 15.65
N LEU A 960 -19.18 -17.89 16.26
CA LEU A 960 -19.88 -18.84 17.11
C LEU A 960 -20.51 -18.14 18.32
N PRO A 961 -21.74 -18.55 18.73
CA PRO A 961 -22.36 -18.03 19.94
C PRO A 961 -21.50 -18.24 21.17
N SER A 962 -21.41 -17.23 22.03
CA SER A 962 -20.55 -17.24 23.24
C SER A 962 -20.90 -18.40 24.21
N GLY A 963 -22.16 -18.84 24.25
CA GLY A 963 -22.57 -20.00 25.05
C GLY A 963 -21.87 -21.32 24.68
N LEU A 964 -21.43 -21.47 23.43
CA LEU A 964 -20.64 -22.63 22.98
C LEU A 964 -19.14 -22.48 23.29
N THR A 965 -18.64 -21.27 23.10
CA THR A 965 -17.18 -21.01 23.17
C THR A 965 -16.67 -20.79 24.60
N GLN A 966 -17.50 -20.28 25.51
CA GLN A 966 -17.14 -20.02 26.92
C GLN A 966 -16.72 -21.28 27.69
N ARG A 967 -17.30 -22.46 27.36
CA ARG A 967 -16.87 -23.73 27.97
C ARG A 967 -15.41 -24.05 27.69
N ALA A 968 -14.90 -23.62 26.54
CA ALA A 968 -13.49 -23.76 26.14
C ALA A 968 -12.64 -22.53 26.51
N LYS A 969 -13.18 -21.59 27.32
CA LYS A 969 -12.53 -20.30 27.66
C LYS A 969 -12.20 -19.43 26.46
N ILE A 970 -12.87 -19.66 25.33
CA ILE A 970 -12.73 -18.88 24.11
C ILE A 970 -13.69 -17.71 24.14
N GLN A 971 -13.18 -16.49 24.06
CA GLN A 971 -13.99 -15.25 24.05
C GLN A 971 -14.69 -15.06 22.71
N ARG A 972 -13.98 -15.34 21.60
CA ARG A 972 -14.53 -15.22 20.23
C ARG A 972 -13.89 -16.26 19.32
N LEU A 973 -14.74 -16.93 18.52
CA LEU A 973 -14.32 -17.82 17.45
C LEU A 973 -15.15 -17.48 16.21
N ARG A 974 -14.48 -16.96 15.17
CA ARG A 974 -15.08 -16.57 13.89
C ARG A 974 -14.40 -17.32 12.76
N PHE A 975 -15.19 -17.98 11.94
CA PHE A 975 -14.78 -18.54 10.65
C PHE A 975 -15.25 -17.62 9.52
N TYR A 976 -14.47 -17.56 8.45
CA TYR A 976 -14.88 -16.79 7.27
C TYR A 976 -14.38 -17.42 5.97
N ILE A 977 -15.12 -17.12 4.91
CA ILE A 977 -14.70 -17.34 3.54
C ILE A 977 -14.61 -15.99 2.84
N ALA A 978 -13.66 -15.84 1.93
CA ALA A 978 -13.51 -14.62 1.17
C ALA A 978 -13.03 -14.91 -0.26
N ALA A 979 -13.32 -13.98 -1.18
CA ALA A 979 -12.77 -14.01 -2.51
C ALA A 979 -12.33 -12.60 -2.91
N SER A 980 -11.16 -12.48 -3.54
CA SER A 980 -10.60 -11.22 -4.02
C SER A 980 -10.54 -11.20 -5.53
N ASN A 981 -10.69 -10.00 -6.14
CA ASN A 981 -10.70 -9.80 -7.58
C ASN A 981 -11.69 -10.73 -8.31
N VAL A 982 -12.94 -10.77 -7.80
CA VAL A 982 -13.97 -11.78 -8.17
C VAL A 982 -14.43 -11.62 -9.61
N PHE A 983 -14.69 -10.37 -10.02
CA PHE A 983 -15.01 -10.04 -11.41
C PHE A 983 -14.53 -8.62 -11.76
N THR A 984 -14.33 -8.41 -13.04
CA THR A 984 -13.97 -7.11 -13.62
C THR A 984 -14.83 -6.83 -14.84
N ILE A 985 -15.39 -5.64 -14.91
CA ILE A 985 -16.10 -5.13 -16.09
C ILE A 985 -15.24 -4.03 -16.69
N SER A 986 -14.69 -4.26 -17.88
CA SER A 986 -13.85 -3.30 -18.62
C SER A 986 -13.87 -3.62 -20.11
N LYS A 987 -13.62 -2.61 -20.94
CA LYS A 987 -13.41 -2.83 -22.38
C LYS A 987 -12.12 -3.59 -22.68
N VAL A 988 -11.13 -3.50 -21.79
CA VAL A 988 -9.83 -4.20 -21.93
C VAL A 988 -9.97 -5.71 -21.78
N ASN A 989 -11.04 -6.20 -21.09
CA ASN A 989 -11.25 -7.63 -20.84
C ASN A 989 -11.43 -8.44 -22.13
N LYS A 990 -11.98 -7.84 -23.21
CA LYS A 990 -12.12 -8.51 -24.51
C LYS A 990 -10.77 -8.89 -25.13
N TRP A 991 -9.70 -8.20 -24.72
CA TRP A 991 -8.33 -8.44 -25.13
C TRP A 991 -7.60 -9.44 -24.20
N GLY A 992 -8.26 -9.88 -23.12
CA GLY A 992 -7.69 -10.75 -22.12
C GLY A 992 -6.74 -10.07 -21.13
N PHE A 993 -6.76 -8.73 -21.04
CA PHE A 993 -5.92 -7.98 -20.11
C PHE A 993 -6.71 -7.44 -18.91
N ASP A 994 -6.02 -7.28 -17.80
CA ASP A 994 -6.57 -6.60 -16.64
C ASP A 994 -6.40 -5.07 -16.78
N PRO A 995 -7.44 -4.25 -16.54
CA PRO A 995 -7.37 -2.80 -16.74
C PRO A 995 -6.42 -2.06 -15.78
N GLU A 996 -6.03 -2.65 -14.65
CA GLU A 996 -5.02 -2.09 -13.75
C GLU A 996 -3.60 -2.46 -14.17
N PHE A 997 -3.49 -3.36 -15.10
CA PHE A 997 -2.23 -3.86 -15.58
C PHE A 997 -1.56 -2.83 -16.50
N ASN A 998 -0.32 -2.56 -16.24
CA ASN A 998 0.54 -1.90 -17.20
C ASN A 998 0.66 -2.84 -18.41
N THR A 999 0.34 -2.42 -19.62
CA THR A 999 0.24 -3.23 -20.84
C THR A 999 1.52 -3.98 -21.25
N SER A 1000 2.50 -4.11 -20.35
CA SER A 1000 3.69 -4.91 -20.52
C SER A 1000 3.39 -6.40 -20.33
N LEU A 1001 3.48 -7.18 -21.38
CA LEU A 1001 3.37 -8.64 -21.35
C LEU A 1001 4.52 -9.35 -20.59
N ARG A 1002 5.36 -8.61 -19.89
CA ARG A 1002 6.48 -9.14 -19.09
C ARG A 1002 6.18 -9.14 -17.59
N SER A 1003 5.06 -8.56 -17.18
CA SER A 1003 4.70 -8.43 -15.77
C SER A 1003 4.03 -9.69 -15.23
N TYR A 1004 4.24 -9.95 -13.96
CA TYR A 1004 3.57 -11.03 -13.24
C TYR A 1004 2.04 -10.82 -13.25
N PRO A 1005 1.21 -11.86 -13.46
CA PRO A 1005 -0.23 -11.69 -13.64
C PRO A 1005 -0.92 -11.20 -12.38
N GLN A 1006 -2.05 -10.51 -12.55
CA GLN A 1006 -2.96 -10.20 -11.45
C GLN A 1006 -3.62 -11.49 -10.94
N LEU A 1007 -3.75 -11.61 -9.61
CA LEU A 1007 -4.23 -12.81 -8.95
C LEU A 1007 -5.63 -12.60 -8.36
N GLY A 1008 -6.49 -13.59 -8.57
CA GLY A 1008 -7.70 -13.80 -7.79
C GLY A 1008 -7.42 -14.76 -6.64
N LEU A 1009 -7.93 -14.47 -5.43
CA LEU A 1009 -7.76 -15.31 -4.26
C LEU A 1009 -9.10 -15.89 -3.82
N ARG A 1010 -9.08 -17.16 -3.39
CA ARG A 1010 -10.19 -17.83 -2.68
C ARG A 1010 -9.69 -18.24 -1.31
N THR A 1011 -10.24 -17.64 -0.27
CA THR A 1011 -9.71 -17.71 1.09
C THR A 1011 -10.68 -18.41 2.03
N VAL A 1012 -10.15 -19.23 2.91
CA VAL A 1012 -10.81 -19.71 4.14
C VAL A 1012 -9.98 -19.27 5.33
N GLY A 1013 -10.64 -18.77 6.38
CA GLY A 1013 -9.90 -18.22 7.52
C GLY A 1013 -10.64 -18.30 8.84
N LEU A 1014 -9.87 -18.06 9.87
CA LEU A 1014 -10.23 -18.21 11.28
C LEU A 1014 -9.70 -17.02 12.09
N ASN A 1015 -10.56 -16.45 12.94
CA ASN A 1015 -10.15 -15.50 13.99
C ASN A 1015 -10.54 -16.08 15.36
N LEU A 1016 -9.57 -16.26 16.24
CA LEU A 1016 -9.74 -16.84 17.56
C LEU A 1016 -9.19 -15.88 18.61
N THR A 1017 -9.97 -15.64 19.67
CA THR A 1017 -9.57 -14.83 20.85
C THR A 1017 -9.85 -15.58 22.13
N PHE A 1018 -8.81 -15.69 22.99
CA PHE A 1018 -8.89 -16.22 24.34
C PHE A 1018 -8.90 -15.12 25.39
#